data_5b55b3f2882d233e2d11b8b60c389481
#
_entry.id   5b55b3f2882d233e2d11b8b60c389481
#
_cell.length_a   1.000
_cell.length_b   1.000
_cell.length_c   1.000
_cell.angle_alpha   90.00
_cell.angle_beta   90.00
_cell.angle_gamma   90.00
#
_symmetry.space_group_name_H-M   'P 1'
#
loop_
_entity.id
_entity.type
_entity.pdbx_description
1 polymer ?
#
loop_
_entity_poly.entity_id
_entity_poly.type
_entity_poly.pdbx_seq_one_letter_code
_entity_poly.pdbx_strand_id
1 'polypeptide(L)'
;MASRTSDLLNFEQQVITDFDVNSLIRYAQINIHGFPSSLSKFTISKFGHGQSNPTFLMEVISSSDSSKQRYVVRKKPSGKLLQSAHAVDREFQVLKALGDHTNVPVPKVFCLCTDPSVIGTDFYIMEFLEGRIFLDPSLPGVAPNKRRAIYLQTAKTLASLHSVGVDSIGLIKYGRRDNYCKRQVERWAKQYIASTGEGKPERNPKMLDLIGWLRQHIPSEDTSGATGGLVHGDFRIDNLVFHPIEDRVIGILDWELSTLGNQMCDVAYSCMPYIVDLNRDDTKSYGGFEICGFPEGIPSQAEYLAEYCSASAKPWPVENWKFYVAFSLFRGASIYAGVHHRWIQGNASGGERAQIAKIGTNVMIDSAWLFINRQTVLPDQPPRLSNSIVRDHMKPVEKESLGLPIEGGRFVPSQKVLDLRNKLLMFMKNNIYPVENELYKLAQSSMRWTIHPEEEKLKELAKKEGLWNLFIPFDSAIRAKELLSLGNDHFSSGVSNNLLLGAGLSNLEYGYLCEIMGRSVWAPQIFNCGAPDTGNMEVLLRYGTKEQLQEWLIPLLEGRIRSGFAMTEPQVASSDATNIECSITRQGDSYIINGTKWWTSGAMDPRCKVLIVMGKTDFSAAKHKQQSMILVDINTPGVHIKRPLLVFGFDDAPHGHAEVSFENVRVPVKNILLGEGRGFEIAQVRLNLFHSANTKTVSDGGKVSLLTA
;
A
#
# COMPACT_ATOMS: atom_id res chain seq x y z
N MET A 1 -6.98 7.13 -12.91
CA MET A 1 -7.07 7.75 -14.26
C MET A 1 -5.87 8.64 -14.47
N ALA A 2 -5.37 8.76 -15.71
CA ALA A 2 -4.38 9.79 -16.00
C ALA A 2 -5.04 11.15 -15.87
N SER A 3 -4.47 12.04 -15.07
CA SER A 3 -4.90 13.43 -15.03
C SER A 3 -4.30 14.17 -16.22
N ARG A 4 -5.11 14.97 -16.94
CA ARG A 4 -4.53 15.93 -17.89
C ARG A 4 -3.76 16.97 -17.09
N THR A 5 -2.70 17.55 -17.67
CA THR A 5 -1.95 18.63 -17.04
C THR A 5 -2.84 19.78 -16.60
N SER A 6 -3.92 20.04 -17.35
CA SER A 6 -4.96 21.02 -17.00
C SER A 6 -5.80 20.63 -15.77
N ASP A 7 -5.96 19.35 -15.48
CA ASP A 7 -6.80 18.85 -14.37
C ASP A 7 -6.06 18.94 -13.01
N LEU A 8 -4.75 19.17 -13.04
CA LEU A 8 -3.93 19.40 -11.84
C LEU A 8 -4.02 20.85 -11.32
N LEU A 9 -4.77 21.70 -12.02
CA LEU A 9 -5.07 23.06 -11.57
C LEU A 9 -6.23 22.98 -10.57
N ASN A 10 -5.98 23.45 -9.34
CA ASN A 10 -7.08 23.74 -8.42
C ASN A 10 -7.84 24.97 -8.94
N PHE A 11 -9.01 24.76 -9.53
CA PHE A 11 -9.88 25.82 -10.04
C PHE A 11 -10.64 26.60 -8.95
N GLU A 12 -10.29 26.48 -7.69
CA GLU A 12 -10.90 27.28 -6.65
C GLU A 12 -10.13 28.60 -6.47
N GLN A 13 -10.81 29.67 -6.89
CA GLN A 13 -10.54 31.09 -6.67
C GLN A 13 -9.40 31.72 -7.51
N GLN A 14 -9.68 32.94 -8.02
CA GLN A 14 -8.64 33.88 -8.39
C GLN A 14 -7.57 33.92 -7.30
N VAL A 15 -6.42 33.31 -7.59
CA VAL A 15 -5.31 33.25 -6.62
C VAL A 15 -4.85 34.67 -6.41
N ILE A 16 -5.02 35.18 -5.19
CA ILE A 16 -4.30 36.36 -4.73
C ILE A 16 -2.82 35.96 -4.77
N THR A 17 -2.12 36.41 -5.81
CA THR A 17 -0.68 36.20 -5.93
C THR A 17 0.02 37.07 -4.89
N ASP A 18 1.06 36.54 -4.25
CA ASP A 18 1.94 37.27 -3.33
C ASP A 18 2.92 38.23 -4.08
N PHE A 19 2.64 38.51 -5.35
CA PHE A 19 3.52 39.33 -6.22
C PHE A 19 2.73 40.17 -7.25
N ASP A 20 3.39 41.20 -7.82
CA ASP A 20 2.82 42.10 -8.84
C ASP A 20 2.71 41.38 -10.20
N VAL A 21 1.50 41.05 -10.56
CA VAL A 21 1.15 40.40 -11.84
C VAL A 21 1.45 41.33 -13.04
N ASN A 22 1.26 42.64 -12.93
CA ASN A 22 1.53 43.56 -14.01
C ASN A 22 3.03 43.71 -14.32
N SER A 23 3.86 43.59 -13.28
CA SER A 23 5.32 43.55 -13.47
C SER A 23 5.77 42.25 -14.14
N LEU A 24 5.15 41.12 -13.81
CA LEU A 24 5.39 39.84 -14.49
C LEU A 24 5.02 39.93 -15.98
N ILE A 25 3.84 40.50 -16.33
CA ILE A 25 3.41 40.66 -17.71
C ILE A 25 4.39 41.53 -18.49
N ARG A 26 4.76 42.70 -17.95
CA ARG A 26 5.75 43.60 -18.59
C ARG A 26 7.08 42.89 -18.83
N TYR A 27 7.53 42.11 -17.84
CA TYR A 27 8.78 41.34 -17.99
C TYR A 27 8.65 40.30 -19.10
N ALA A 28 7.54 39.56 -19.16
CA ALA A 28 7.29 38.56 -20.20
C ALA A 28 7.21 39.17 -21.60
N GLN A 29 6.55 40.33 -21.75
CA GLN A 29 6.45 41.05 -23.02
C GLN A 29 7.83 41.47 -23.58
N ILE A 30 8.78 41.82 -22.70
CA ILE A 30 10.12 42.22 -23.11
C ILE A 30 11.02 41.02 -23.42
N ASN A 31 10.89 39.93 -22.65
CA ASN A 31 11.87 38.84 -22.62
C ASN A 31 11.42 37.55 -23.35
N ILE A 32 10.14 37.44 -23.75
CA ILE A 32 9.62 36.26 -24.47
C ILE A 32 9.27 36.65 -25.91
N HIS A 33 10.03 36.12 -26.86
CA HIS A 33 9.75 36.35 -28.27
C HIS A 33 8.39 35.77 -28.66
N GLY A 34 7.52 36.60 -29.27
CA GLY A 34 6.15 36.18 -29.64
C GLY A 34 5.13 36.27 -28.52
N PHE A 35 5.48 36.80 -27.36
CA PHE A 35 4.50 37.13 -26.33
C PHE A 35 3.60 38.32 -26.82
N PRO A 36 2.25 38.25 -26.63
CA PRO A 36 1.37 39.29 -27.13
C PRO A 36 1.67 40.66 -26.52
N SER A 37 1.79 41.70 -27.40
CA SER A 37 2.05 43.09 -26.98
C SER A 37 0.83 43.72 -26.28
N SER A 38 -0.39 43.28 -26.63
CA SER A 38 -1.61 43.68 -25.94
C SER A 38 -2.47 42.48 -25.61
N LEU A 39 -3.06 42.46 -24.41
CA LEU A 39 -3.82 41.33 -23.88
C LEU A 39 -5.28 41.71 -23.69
N SER A 40 -6.20 40.90 -24.23
CA SER A 40 -7.63 40.97 -23.95
C SER A 40 -8.00 40.26 -22.65
N LYS A 41 -7.24 39.23 -22.26
CA LYS A 41 -7.42 38.49 -21.01
C LYS A 41 -6.09 37.95 -20.50
N PHE A 42 -5.94 37.97 -19.18
CA PHE A 42 -4.83 37.37 -18.47
C PHE A 42 -5.37 36.59 -17.25
N THR A 43 -4.85 35.38 -17.03
CA THR A 43 -5.12 34.62 -15.81
C THR A 43 -3.86 33.97 -15.29
N ILE A 44 -3.74 33.89 -13.96
CA ILE A 44 -2.67 33.15 -13.30
C ILE A 44 -3.28 32.23 -12.25
N SER A 45 -2.86 30.98 -12.24
CA SER A 45 -3.38 29.94 -11.34
C SER A 45 -2.23 29.13 -10.78
N LYS A 46 -2.24 28.86 -9.48
CA LYS A 46 -1.22 28.05 -8.82
C LYS A 46 -1.50 26.57 -9.03
N PHE A 47 -0.47 25.78 -9.38
CA PHE A 47 -0.60 24.32 -9.39
C PHE A 47 -0.75 23.78 -7.97
N GLY A 48 -1.70 22.86 -7.78
CA GLY A 48 -1.96 22.22 -6.49
C GLY A 48 -0.94 21.13 -6.10
N HIS A 49 -0.07 20.73 -7.06
CA HIS A 49 0.99 19.75 -6.86
C HIS A 49 2.35 20.45 -7.00
N GLY A 50 3.34 19.98 -6.22
CA GLY A 50 4.68 20.57 -6.15
C GLY A 50 4.85 21.38 -4.87
N GLN A 51 5.65 20.83 -3.91
CA GLN A 51 5.77 21.44 -2.58
C GLN A 51 7.01 22.33 -2.39
N SER A 52 7.97 22.28 -3.34
CA SER A 52 9.27 22.94 -3.16
C SER A 52 9.29 24.35 -3.73
N ASN A 53 9.14 24.50 -5.04
CA ASN A 53 9.12 25.78 -5.72
C ASN A 53 7.71 26.13 -6.20
N PRO A 54 7.11 27.27 -5.76
CA PRO A 54 5.80 27.69 -6.22
C PRO A 54 5.73 27.79 -7.75
N THR A 55 4.79 27.07 -8.35
CA THR A 55 4.62 26.95 -9.79
C THR A 55 3.22 27.42 -10.20
N PHE A 56 3.13 28.24 -11.23
CA PHE A 56 1.88 28.87 -11.67
C PHE A 56 1.67 28.65 -13.17
N LEU A 57 0.42 28.40 -13.58
CA LEU A 57 0.00 28.51 -14.96
C LEU A 57 -0.33 29.98 -15.27
N MET A 58 0.27 30.53 -16.31
CA MET A 58 -0.04 31.82 -16.87
C MET A 58 -0.70 31.66 -18.23
N GLU A 59 -1.97 32.06 -18.35
CA GLU A 59 -2.72 32.05 -19.62
C GLU A 59 -2.95 33.46 -20.09
N VAL A 60 -2.64 33.70 -21.35
CA VAL A 60 -2.82 35.01 -22.01
C VAL A 60 -3.65 34.88 -23.28
N ILE A 61 -4.54 35.80 -23.52
CA ILE A 61 -5.29 35.94 -24.80
C ILE A 61 -4.89 37.25 -25.44
N SER A 62 -4.39 37.16 -26.66
CA SER A 62 -4.01 38.33 -27.48
C SER A 62 -5.24 39.14 -27.85
N SER A 63 -5.11 40.49 -27.82
CA SER A 63 -6.16 41.39 -28.29
C SER A 63 -6.23 41.46 -29.83
N SER A 64 -5.14 41.15 -30.54
CA SER A 64 -5.03 41.29 -31.98
C SER A 64 -5.69 40.15 -32.77
N ASP A 65 -5.54 38.91 -32.32
CA ASP A 65 -5.95 37.72 -33.04
C ASP A 65 -6.74 36.72 -32.19
N SER A 66 -7.04 37.06 -30.94
CA SER A 66 -7.72 36.19 -29.95
C SER A 66 -7.00 34.86 -29.70
N SER A 67 -5.70 34.75 -30.07
CA SER A 67 -4.93 33.52 -29.80
C SER A 67 -4.69 33.35 -28.30
N LYS A 68 -4.86 32.08 -27.84
CA LYS A 68 -4.60 31.71 -26.45
C LYS A 68 -3.20 31.09 -26.35
N GLN A 69 -2.38 31.63 -25.47
CA GLN A 69 -1.05 31.09 -25.16
C GLN A 69 -0.96 30.76 -23.68
N ARG A 70 -0.23 29.69 -23.36
CA ARG A 70 -0.04 29.19 -21.99
C ARG A 70 1.44 29.06 -21.67
N TYR A 71 1.80 29.48 -20.46
CA TYR A 71 3.15 29.47 -19.93
C TYR A 71 3.14 28.96 -18.49
N VAL A 72 4.28 28.47 -18.03
CA VAL A 72 4.49 28.09 -16.62
C VAL A 72 5.51 29.04 -16.02
N VAL A 73 5.15 29.63 -14.89
CA VAL A 73 6.06 30.47 -14.08
C VAL A 73 6.46 29.67 -12.84
N ARG A 74 7.77 29.44 -12.67
CA ARG A 74 8.31 28.76 -11.49
C ARG A 74 9.22 29.72 -10.73
N LYS A 75 8.92 29.97 -9.45
CA LYS A 75 9.63 30.96 -8.62
C LYS A 75 10.22 30.34 -7.37
N LYS A 76 11.25 30.96 -6.81
CA LYS A 76 11.72 30.63 -5.45
C LYS A 76 10.64 30.94 -4.42
N PRO A 77 10.51 30.13 -3.34
CA PRO A 77 9.65 30.49 -2.21
C PRO A 77 10.10 31.80 -1.56
N SER A 78 9.14 32.54 -1.01
CA SER A 78 9.42 33.76 -0.23
C SER A 78 9.91 33.37 1.18
N GLY A 79 10.94 34.07 1.72
CA GLY A 79 11.44 33.87 3.08
C GLY A 79 12.92 33.47 3.18
N LYS A 80 13.42 33.22 4.42
CA LYS A 80 14.80 32.77 4.65
C LYS A 80 14.95 31.30 4.25
N LEU A 81 15.67 31.05 3.17
CA LEU A 81 15.95 29.72 2.63
C LEU A 81 17.34 29.24 3.06
N LEU A 82 17.49 27.91 3.18
CA LEU A 82 18.81 27.28 3.33
C LEU A 82 19.63 27.54 2.06
N GLN A 83 20.90 27.87 2.23
CA GLN A 83 21.84 28.08 1.13
C GLN A 83 21.87 26.85 0.21
N SER A 84 21.63 27.00 -1.09
CA SER A 84 21.52 25.95 -2.12
C SER A 84 20.19 25.19 -2.23
N ALA A 85 19.17 25.45 -1.41
CA ALA A 85 17.83 24.95 -1.64
C ALA A 85 17.06 25.89 -2.61
N HIS A 86 16.23 25.31 -3.50
CA HIS A 86 15.34 26.07 -4.39
C HIS A 86 16.03 26.94 -5.47
N ALA A 87 17.10 26.42 -6.07
CA ALA A 87 17.90 27.11 -7.08
C ALA A 87 17.24 27.07 -8.48
N VAL A 88 16.27 27.96 -8.75
CA VAL A 88 15.54 28.04 -10.04
C VAL A 88 16.47 28.40 -11.22
N ASP A 89 17.57 29.08 -10.97
CA ASP A 89 18.62 29.36 -11.95
C ASP A 89 19.31 28.09 -12.45
N ARG A 90 19.54 27.12 -11.57
CA ARG A 90 20.08 25.80 -11.93
C ARG A 90 19.07 24.95 -12.73
N GLU A 91 17.80 25.00 -12.34
CA GLU A 91 16.74 24.33 -13.12
C GLU A 91 16.66 24.91 -14.53
N PHE A 92 16.67 26.25 -14.66
CA PHE A 92 16.69 26.93 -15.96
C PHE A 92 17.91 26.54 -16.79
N GLN A 93 19.10 26.49 -16.18
CA GLN A 93 20.35 26.17 -16.86
C GLN A 93 20.29 24.75 -17.49
N VAL A 94 19.87 23.75 -16.75
CA VAL A 94 19.81 22.36 -17.26
C VAL A 94 18.73 22.20 -18.32
N LEU A 95 17.54 22.78 -18.10
CA LEU A 95 16.46 22.76 -19.08
C LEU A 95 16.85 23.42 -20.39
N LYS A 96 17.51 24.59 -20.31
CA LYS A 96 17.99 25.31 -21.49
C LYS A 96 19.05 24.50 -22.26
N ALA A 97 20.04 23.94 -21.54
CA ALA A 97 21.09 23.13 -22.15
C ALA A 97 20.53 21.87 -22.85
N LEU A 98 19.58 21.17 -22.22
CA LEU A 98 18.95 19.99 -22.82
C LEU A 98 18.07 20.38 -24.01
N GLY A 99 17.24 21.42 -23.89
CA GLY A 99 16.32 21.82 -24.93
C GLY A 99 17.02 22.41 -26.18
N ASP A 100 18.15 23.12 -26.00
CA ASP A 100 18.88 23.72 -27.09
C ASP A 100 19.80 22.72 -27.84
N HIS A 101 20.27 21.66 -27.16
CA HIS A 101 21.35 20.83 -27.69
C HIS A 101 21.02 19.31 -27.80
N THR A 102 19.83 18.89 -27.37
CA THR A 102 19.48 17.45 -27.36
C THR A 102 18.03 17.20 -27.79
N ASN A 103 17.69 15.92 -28.01
CA ASN A 103 16.33 15.46 -28.25
C ASN A 103 15.67 14.94 -26.94
N VAL A 104 16.28 15.15 -25.78
CA VAL A 104 15.67 14.78 -24.50
C VAL A 104 14.41 15.63 -24.31
N PRO A 105 13.25 15.01 -24.03
CA PRO A 105 12.00 15.77 -23.92
C PRO A 105 12.00 16.60 -22.62
N VAL A 106 12.12 17.90 -22.76
CA VAL A 106 12.03 18.87 -21.67
C VAL A 106 11.18 20.07 -22.09
N PRO A 107 10.51 20.77 -21.16
CA PRO A 107 9.81 22.02 -21.50
C PRO A 107 10.80 23.05 -22.03
N LYS A 108 10.44 23.73 -23.10
CA LYS A 108 11.21 24.88 -23.58
C LYS A 108 11.21 25.98 -22.54
N VAL A 109 12.38 26.50 -22.17
CA VAL A 109 12.49 27.64 -21.28
C VAL A 109 12.64 28.95 -22.10
N PHE A 110 11.98 30.02 -21.68
CA PHE A 110 11.93 31.28 -22.40
C PHE A 110 12.87 32.33 -21.79
N CYS A 111 12.77 32.56 -20.49
CA CYS A 111 13.59 33.55 -19.79
C CYS A 111 13.76 33.19 -18.30
N LEU A 112 14.89 33.66 -17.75
CA LEU A 112 15.21 33.64 -16.32
C LEU A 112 15.28 35.08 -15.81
N CYS A 113 14.63 35.37 -14.71
CA CYS A 113 14.70 36.63 -14.00
C CYS A 113 15.37 36.44 -12.64
N THR A 114 16.45 37.18 -12.41
CA THR A 114 17.16 37.23 -11.11
C THR A 114 17.03 38.60 -10.45
N ASP A 115 16.14 39.44 -10.97
CA ASP A 115 15.83 40.76 -10.41
C ASP A 115 14.60 40.64 -9.47
N PRO A 116 14.80 40.75 -8.15
CA PRO A 116 13.70 40.63 -7.18
C PRO A 116 12.72 41.81 -7.28
N SER A 117 13.03 42.89 -7.95
CA SER A 117 12.11 44.02 -8.11
C SER A 117 10.89 43.68 -8.99
N VAL A 118 10.96 42.61 -9.79
CA VAL A 118 9.88 42.19 -10.71
C VAL A 118 8.74 41.47 -9.95
N ILE A 119 9.04 40.40 -9.23
CA ILE A 119 8.02 39.64 -8.45
C ILE A 119 8.50 39.25 -7.05
N GLY A 120 9.48 39.93 -6.50
CA GLY A 120 9.96 39.70 -5.13
C GLY A 120 11.02 38.62 -4.99
N THR A 121 11.27 37.81 -6.02
CA THR A 121 12.20 36.67 -5.98
C THR A 121 12.60 36.22 -7.38
N ASP A 122 13.67 35.43 -7.50
CA ASP A 122 14.06 34.81 -8.76
C ASP A 122 12.97 33.87 -9.29
N PHE A 123 12.81 33.89 -10.63
CA PHE A 123 11.86 32.99 -11.31
C PHE A 123 12.32 32.72 -12.75
N TYR A 124 11.75 31.69 -13.36
CA TYR A 124 11.86 31.49 -14.81
C TYR A 124 10.48 31.17 -15.41
N ILE A 125 10.38 31.39 -16.72
CA ILE A 125 9.18 31.12 -17.50
C ILE A 125 9.51 30.02 -18.52
N MET A 126 8.66 29.02 -18.59
CA MET A 126 8.77 27.87 -19.49
C MET A 126 7.45 27.55 -20.19
N GLU A 127 7.54 26.72 -21.19
CA GLU A 127 6.43 26.15 -21.94
C GLU A 127 5.46 25.37 -21.03
N PHE A 128 4.17 25.53 -21.27
CA PHE A 128 3.16 24.64 -20.70
C PHE A 128 2.99 23.43 -21.62
N LEU A 129 3.35 22.25 -21.13
CA LEU A 129 3.18 21.01 -21.85
C LEU A 129 1.79 20.44 -21.61
N GLU A 130 0.97 20.37 -22.66
CA GLU A 130 -0.33 19.73 -22.59
C GLU A 130 -0.19 18.21 -22.80
N GLY A 131 -0.49 17.42 -21.76
CA GLY A 131 -0.29 16.00 -21.80
C GLY A 131 -0.98 15.26 -20.65
N ARG A 132 -0.58 13.99 -20.46
CA ARG A 132 -1.05 13.13 -19.36
C ARG A 132 0.06 13.00 -18.32
N ILE A 133 -0.30 13.13 -17.05
CA ILE A 133 0.57 12.83 -15.90
C ILE A 133 -0.05 11.68 -15.11
N PHE A 134 0.76 10.69 -14.75
CA PHE A 134 0.34 9.53 -13.99
C PHE A 134 0.84 9.65 -12.55
N LEU A 135 -0.03 10.05 -11.65
CA LEU A 135 0.31 10.21 -10.23
C LEU A 135 0.43 8.87 -9.49
N ASP A 136 -0.26 7.85 -9.99
CA ASP A 136 -0.25 6.49 -9.45
C ASP A 136 0.55 5.57 -10.39
N PRO A 137 1.69 5.01 -9.92
CA PRO A 137 2.54 4.15 -10.75
C PRO A 137 1.85 2.83 -11.18
N SER A 138 0.75 2.44 -10.55
CA SER A 138 -0.04 1.26 -10.98
C SER A 138 -0.85 1.52 -12.24
N LEU A 139 -0.93 2.79 -12.71
CA LEU A 139 -1.63 3.23 -13.90
C LEU A 139 -3.11 2.78 -13.93
N PRO A 140 -3.92 3.09 -12.90
CA PRO A 140 -5.31 2.67 -12.87
C PRO A 140 -6.10 3.24 -14.04
N GLY A 141 -6.95 2.40 -14.65
CA GLY A 141 -7.76 2.77 -15.82
C GLY A 141 -7.01 2.81 -17.17
N VAL A 142 -5.72 2.47 -17.19
CA VAL A 142 -4.93 2.32 -18.42
C VAL A 142 -4.95 0.86 -18.85
N ALA A 143 -5.19 0.59 -20.15
CA ALA A 143 -5.19 -0.77 -20.70
C ALA A 143 -3.82 -1.46 -20.53
N PRO A 144 -3.76 -2.79 -20.30
CA PRO A 144 -2.50 -3.50 -19.99
C PRO A 144 -1.38 -3.32 -21.02
N ASN A 145 -1.71 -3.36 -22.31
CA ASN A 145 -0.73 -3.12 -23.38
C ASN A 145 -0.13 -1.70 -23.34
N LYS A 146 -0.96 -0.70 -23.00
CA LYS A 146 -0.50 0.68 -22.84
C LYS A 146 0.31 0.88 -21.57
N ARG A 147 -0.02 0.20 -20.45
CA ARG A 147 0.82 0.22 -19.23
C ARG A 147 2.24 -0.23 -19.55
N ARG A 148 2.38 -1.34 -20.31
CA ARG A 148 3.70 -1.82 -20.73
C ARG A 148 4.44 -0.80 -21.58
N ALA A 149 3.78 -0.24 -22.60
CA ALA A 149 4.35 0.78 -23.46
C ALA A 149 4.82 2.00 -22.69
N ILE A 150 4.04 2.51 -21.74
CA ILE A 150 4.37 3.63 -20.87
C ILE A 150 5.62 3.35 -20.04
N TYR A 151 5.71 2.19 -19.38
CA TYR A 151 6.88 1.83 -18.58
C TYR A 151 8.15 1.65 -19.41
N LEU A 152 8.06 0.96 -20.56
CA LEU A 152 9.22 0.81 -21.45
C LEU A 152 9.65 2.14 -22.06
N GLN A 153 8.69 3.02 -22.37
CA GLN A 153 9.01 4.38 -22.82
C GLN A 153 9.66 5.22 -21.71
N THR A 154 9.26 5.04 -20.47
CA THR A 154 9.92 5.67 -19.31
C THR A 154 11.39 5.25 -19.21
N ALA A 155 11.68 3.94 -19.36
CA ALA A 155 13.05 3.41 -19.38
C ALA A 155 13.88 4.00 -20.52
N LYS A 156 13.32 4.06 -21.74
CA LYS A 156 13.99 4.66 -22.92
C LYS A 156 14.27 6.15 -22.72
N THR A 157 13.33 6.88 -22.14
CA THR A 157 13.50 8.31 -21.86
C THR A 157 14.62 8.55 -20.87
N LEU A 158 14.72 7.73 -19.81
CA LEU A 158 15.82 7.81 -18.86
C LEU A 158 17.15 7.45 -19.52
N ALA A 159 17.18 6.42 -20.38
CA ALA A 159 18.37 6.04 -21.16
C ALA A 159 18.82 7.17 -22.09
N SER A 160 17.88 7.85 -22.77
CA SER A 160 18.18 9.02 -23.61
C SER A 160 18.80 10.17 -22.82
N LEU A 161 18.24 10.48 -21.62
CA LEU A 161 18.80 11.47 -20.72
C LEU A 161 20.24 11.11 -20.31
N HIS A 162 20.46 9.84 -19.93
CA HIS A 162 21.76 9.36 -19.45
C HIS A 162 22.81 9.22 -20.54
N SER A 163 22.39 9.21 -21.80
CA SER A 163 23.31 9.18 -22.96
C SER A 163 23.82 10.57 -23.34
N VAL A 164 23.35 11.63 -22.69
CA VAL A 164 23.77 13.00 -23.01
C VAL A 164 25.21 13.24 -22.56
N GLY A 165 26.04 13.69 -23.47
CA GLY A 165 27.40 14.16 -23.19
C GLY A 165 27.34 15.52 -22.50
N VAL A 166 27.49 15.57 -21.17
CA VAL A 166 27.35 16.81 -20.39
C VAL A 166 28.35 17.91 -20.80
N ASP A 167 29.48 17.54 -21.35
CA ASP A 167 30.52 18.48 -21.81
C ASP A 167 30.09 19.16 -23.10
N SER A 168 29.45 18.43 -24.02
CA SER A 168 28.98 18.94 -25.31
C SER A 168 27.82 19.92 -25.20
N ILE A 169 27.09 19.91 -24.08
CA ILE A 169 25.96 20.80 -23.81
C ILE A 169 26.29 21.91 -22.78
N GLY A 170 27.57 22.08 -22.47
CA GLY A 170 28.04 23.17 -21.58
C GLY A 170 27.79 22.96 -20.09
N LEU A 171 27.47 21.74 -19.64
CA LEU A 171 27.16 21.43 -18.23
C LEU A 171 28.36 20.90 -17.43
N ILE A 172 29.61 21.04 -17.91
CA ILE A 172 30.80 20.50 -17.24
C ILE A 172 30.96 21.01 -15.77
N LYS A 173 30.54 22.24 -15.51
CA LYS A 173 30.60 22.89 -14.18
C LYS A 173 29.28 22.76 -13.38
N TYR A 174 28.29 22.03 -13.88
CA TYR A 174 26.99 21.94 -13.26
C TYR A 174 27.00 21.16 -11.93
N GLY A 175 27.98 20.28 -11.74
CA GLY A 175 28.19 19.52 -10.51
C GLY A 175 29.51 18.77 -10.50
N ARG A 176 29.80 18.09 -9.39
CA ARG A 176 30.96 17.21 -9.26
C ARG A 176 30.59 15.79 -9.65
N ARG A 177 31.36 15.16 -10.52
CA ARG A 177 31.13 13.78 -11.02
C ARG A 177 31.65 12.71 -10.05
N ASP A 178 32.79 12.97 -9.38
CA ASP A 178 33.49 12.03 -8.52
C ASP A 178 32.79 11.82 -7.17
N ASN A 179 32.93 10.62 -6.62
CA ASN A 179 32.47 10.25 -5.27
C ASN A 179 31.00 10.65 -5.00
N TYR A 180 30.15 10.54 -6.01
CA TYR A 180 28.74 10.97 -5.91
C TYR A 180 27.99 10.17 -4.82
N CYS A 181 28.03 8.84 -4.88
CA CYS A 181 27.33 7.97 -3.93
C CYS A 181 27.85 8.21 -2.51
N LYS A 182 29.17 8.30 -2.33
CA LYS A 182 29.78 8.59 -1.03
C LYS A 182 29.28 9.91 -0.45
N ARG A 183 29.31 10.99 -1.25
CA ARG A 183 28.82 12.32 -0.82
C ARG A 183 27.34 12.31 -0.47
N GLN A 184 26.51 11.61 -1.26
CA GLN A 184 25.09 11.55 -1.03
C GLN A 184 24.75 10.71 0.20
N VAL A 185 25.42 9.58 0.44
CA VAL A 185 25.26 8.79 1.67
C VAL A 185 25.55 9.67 2.90
N GLU A 186 26.67 10.40 2.90
CA GLU A 186 27.02 11.28 4.03
C GLU A 186 26.04 12.45 4.21
N ARG A 187 25.59 13.07 3.11
CA ARG A 187 24.58 14.14 3.15
C ARG A 187 23.29 13.68 3.79
N TRP A 188 22.74 12.58 3.31
CA TRP A 188 21.45 12.06 3.78
C TRP A 188 21.54 11.45 5.17
N ALA A 189 22.67 10.82 5.52
CA ALA A 189 22.94 10.37 6.88
C ALA A 189 22.96 11.54 7.87
N LYS A 190 23.66 12.63 7.53
CA LYS A 190 23.67 13.85 8.34
C LYS A 190 22.25 14.44 8.51
N GLN A 191 21.47 14.46 7.44
CA GLN A 191 20.09 14.96 7.48
C GLN A 191 19.20 14.09 8.37
N TYR A 192 19.28 12.75 8.24
CA TYR A 192 18.53 11.82 9.07
C TYR A 192 18.88 11.99 10.57
N ILE A 193 20.16 12.02 10.89
CA ILE A 193 20.65 12.22 12.27
C ILE A 193 20.18 13.56 12.83
N ALA A 194 20.18 14.62 12.02
CA ALA A 194 19.71 15.94 12.41
C ALA A 194 18.19 16.00 12.64
N SER A 195 17.43 15.10 12.02
CA SER A 195 15.97 15.04 12.12
C SER A 195 15.45 14.06 13.18
N THR A 196 16.35 13.31 13.84
CA THR A 196 16.00 12.24 14.80
C THR A 196 16.89 12.28 16.03
N GLY A 197 16.44 11.74 17.17
CA GLY A 197 17.21 11.65 18.41
C GLY A 197 16.60 12.47 19.56
N GLU A 198 17.42 12.86 20.54
CA GLU A 198 16.97 13.55 21.75
C GLU A 198 16.14 14.80 21.44
N GLY A 199 14.93 14.90 22.02
CA GLY A 199 13.97 15.99 21.75
C GLY A 199 13.32 15.97 20.36
N LYS A 200 13.49 14.91 19.57
CA LYS A 200 13.02 14.75 18.18
C LYS A 200 12.42 13.33 18.00
N PRO A 201 11.86 13.00 16.83
CA PRO A 201 11.43 11.63 16.53
C PRO A 201 12.50 10.58 16.88
N GLU A 202 12.06 9.44 17.41
CA GLU A 202 12.94 8.33 17.78
C GLU A 202 13.81 7.87 16.59
N ARG A 203 15.08 7.62 16.85
CA ARG A 203 16.03 7.15 15.85
C ARG A 203 15.91 5.63 15.70
N ASN A 204 15.64 5.17 14.47
CA ASN A 204 15.55 3.73 14.18
C ASN A 204 16.95 3.12 14.10
N PRO A 205 17.30 2.11 14.95
CA PRO A 205 18.61 1.46 14.92
C PRO A 205 18.96 0.84 13.55
N LYS A 206 17.99 0.18 12.90
CA LYS A 206 18.20 -0.41 11.56
C LYS A 206 18.63 0.61 10.51
N MET A 207 18.27 1.89 10.68
CA MET A 207 18.73 2.96 9.79
C MET A 207 20.22 3.27 10.01
N LEU A 208 20.72 3.20 11.23
CA LEU A 208 22.15 3.38 11.51
C LEU A 208 22.97 2.23 10.93
N ASP A 209 22.45 1.00 11.04
CA ASP A 209 23.06 -0.17 10.43
C ASP A 209 23.07 -0.05 8.90
N LEU A 210 21.99 0.45 8.30
CA LEU A 210 21.89 0.70 6.86
C LEU A 210 22.91 1.75 6.39
N ILE A 211 23.11 2.81 7.16
CA ILE A 211 24.16 3.81 6.88
C ILE A 211 25.54 3.14 6.91
N GLY A 212 25.79 2.28 7.91
CA GLY A 212 27.03 1.51 8.03
C GLY A 212 27.26 0.61 6.81
N TRP A 213 26.22 -0.13 6.41
CA TRP A 213 26.26 -1.01 5.25
C TRP A 213 26.54 -0.24 3.96
N LEU A 214 25.84 0.87 3.72
CA LEU A 214 26.04 1.70 2.51
C LEU A 214 27.46 2.24 2.42
N ARG A 215 28.06 2.67 3.54
CA ARG A 215 29.46 3.14 3.58
C ARG A 215 30.48 2.07 3.18
N GLN A 216 30.19 0.82 3.51
CA GLN A 216 31.07 -0.33 3.21
C GLN A 216 30.92 -0.84 1.78
N HIS A 217 29.77 -0.55 1.11
CA HIS A 217 29.44 -1.09 -0.21
C HIS A 217 29.37 -0.02 -1.31
N ILE A 218 30.02 1.13 -1.12
CA ILE A 218 30.08 2.16 -2.16
C ILE A 218 30.74 1.58 -3.41
N PRO A 219 30.09 1.68 -4.59
CA PRO A 219 30.64 1.17 -5.85
C PRO A 219 32.03 1.75 -6.17
N SER A 220 32.95 0.90 -6.58
CA SER A 220 34.33 1.33 -6.86
C SER A 220 34.41 2.34 -8.02
N GLU A 221 33.52 2.23 -9.00
CA GLU A 221 33.39 3.15 -10.14
C GLU A 221 32.97 4.57 -9.72
N ASP A 222 32.37 4.75 -8.55
CA ASP A 222 31.97 6.07 -8.03
C ASP A 222 33.19 6.97 -7.75
N THR A 223 34.32 6.37 -7.42
CA THR A 223 35.56 7.08 -7.04
C THR A 223 36.21 7.79 -8.23
N SER A 224 36.23 7.14 -9.40
CA SER A 224 36.88 7.67 -10.60
C SER A 224 36.11 8.79 -11.29
N GLY A 225 34.80 8.93 -11.03
CA GLY A 225 33.90 9.83 -11.74
C GLY A 225 33.73 9.49 -13.23
N ALA A 226 34.31 8.37 -13.69
CA ALA A 226 34.23 7.97 -15.10
C ALA A 226 32.80 7.67 -15.56
N THR A 227 31.94 7.24 -14.64
CA THR A 227 30.52 6.97 -14.89
C THR A 227 29.61 8.17 -14.60
N GLY A 228 30.20 9.30 -14.21
CA GLY A 228 29.47 10.50 -13.79
C GLY A 228 28.89 11.26 -14.98
N GLY A 229 27.56 11.15 -15.14
CA GLY A 229 26.77 11.90 -16.12
C GLY A 229 25.74 12.82 -15.46
N LEU A 230 24.78 13.30 -16.27
CA LEU A 230 23.65 14.07 -15.75
C LEU A 230 22.72 13.13 -14.96
N VAL A 231 22.40 13.52 -13.74
CA VAL A 231 21.48 12.86 -12.83
C VAL A 231 20.29 13.80 -12.62
N HIS A 232 19.07 13.31 -12.82
CA HIS A 232 17.84 14.05 -12.54
C HIS A 232 17.62 14.20 -11.03
N GLY A 233 17.84 13.12 -10.30
CA GLY A 233 17.73 13.07 -8.85
C GLY A 233 16.32 12.78 -8.33
N ASP A 234 15.26 12.92 -9.13
CA ASP A 234 13.86 12.55 -8.79
C ASP A 234 13.11 12.02 -10.01
N PHE A 235 13.74 11.11 -10.78
CA PHE A 235 13.14 10.59 -12.01
C PHE A 235 12.06 9.55 -11.67
N ARG A 236 10.82 9.98 -11.69
CA ARG A 236 9.63 9.18 -11.39
C ARG A 236 8.55 9.41 -12.46
N ILE A 237 7.63 8.45 -12.59
CA ILE A 237 6.58 8.50 -13.60
C ILE A 237 5.65 9.73 -13.45
N ASP A 238 5.44 10.22 -12.23
CA ASP A 238 4.64 11.41 -11.92
C ASP A 238 5.37 12.73 -12.20
N ASN A 239 6.68 12.69 -12.49
CA ASN A 239 7.47 13.81 -12.99
C ASN A 239 7.62 13.78 -14.54
N LEU A 240 6.84 12.93 -15.23
CA LEU A 240 6.86 12.82 -16.68
C LEU A 240 5.53 13.26 -17.28
N VAL A 241 5.60 14.07 -18.31
CA VAL A 241 4.42 14.42 -19.13
C VAL A 241 4.41 13.53 -20.36
N PHE A 242 3.36 12.74 -20.51
CA PHE A 242 3.12 11.90 -21.66
C PHE A 242 2.25 12.63 -22.69
N HIS A 243 2.45 12.35 -23.97
CA HIS A 243 1.61 12.88 -25.04
C HIS A 243 0.13 12.60 -24.77
N PRO A 244 -0.81 13.49 -25.15
CA PRO A 244 -2.25 13.31 -24.86
C PRO A 244 -2.85 11.98 -25.33
N ILE A 245 -2.34 11.42 -26.43
CA ILE A 245 -2.88 10.23 -27.10
C ILE A 245 -1.84 9.08 -27.12
N GLU A 246 -0.61 9.40 -27.53
CA GLU A 246 0.49 8.42 -27.69
C GLU A 246 1.14 8.09 -26.34
N ASP A 247 1.81 6.92 -26.27
CA ASP A 247 2.46 6.47 -25.03
C ASP A 247 3.93 6.94 -24.94
N ARG A 248 4.30 8.06 -25.57
CA ARG A 248 5.63 8.68 -25.51
C ARG A 248 5.69 9.83 -24.50
N VAL A 249 6.84 10.04 -23.89
CA VAL A 249 7.14 11.18 -23.02
C VAL A 249 7.38 12.41 -23.88
N ILE A 250 6.78 13.53 -23.49
CA ILE A 250 6.96 14.86 -24.12
C ILE A 250 7.63 15.86 -23.18
N GLY A 251 7.80 15.54 -21.89
CA GLY A 251 8.52 16.39 -20.96
C GLY A 251 8.92 15.68 -19.68
N ILE A 252 10.14 15.97 -19.23
CA ILE A 252 10.66 15.61 -17.91
C ILE A 252 10.60 16.88 -17.05
N LEU A 253 9.93 16.79 -15.91
CA LEU A 253 9.69 17.89 -14.99
C LEU A 253 10.50 17.74 -13.70
N ASP A 254 10.57 18.81 -12.91
CA ASP A 254 11.12 18.85 -11.54
C ASP A 254 12.63 18.57 -11.42
N TRP A 255 13.42 19.48 -11.99
CA TRP A 255 14.88 19.39 -12.07
C TRP A 255 15.63 19.94 -10.85
N GLU A 256 14.93 20.24 -9.75
CA GLU A 256 15.52 20.90 -8.57
C GLU A 256 16.64 20.09 -7.89
N LEU A 257 16.62 18.75 -8.01
CA LEU A 257 17.61 17.85 -7.44
C LEU A 257 18.70 17.44 -8.44
N SER A 258 18.65 17.95 -9.66
CA SER A 258 19.57 17.55 -10.72
C SER A 258 21.01 17.99 -10.47
N THR A 259 21.93 17.15 -10.91
CA THR A 259 23.38 17.36 -10.72
C THR A 259 24.18 16.44 -11.65
N LEU A 260 25.51 16.46 -11.53
CA LEU A 260 26.38 15.44 -12.11
C LEU A 260 26.71 14.35 -11.09
N GLY A 261 26.71 13.11 -11.52
CA GLY A 261 26.97 12.00 -10.63
C GLY A 261 26.70 10.62 -11.23
N ASN A 262 26.50 9.62 -10.37
CA ASN A 262 26.26 8.24 -10.79
C ASN A 262 24.79 8.06 -11.24
N GLN A 263 24.60 7.88 -12.53
CA GLN A 263 23.29 7.77 -13.18
C GLN A 263 22.48 6.55 -12.73
N MET A 264 23.14 5.50 -12.22
CA MET A 264 22.43 4.31 -11.72
C MET A 264 21.55 4.61 -10.49
N CYS A 265 21.82 5.71 -9.80
CA CYS A 265 20.96 6.18 -8.71
C CYS A 265 19.56 6.62 -9.21
N ASP A 266 19.46 7.26 -10.38
CA ASP A 266 18.16 7.59 -10.99
C ASP A 266 17.42 6.33 -11.45
N VAL A 267 18.14 5.36 -12.03
CA VAL A 267 17.55 4.10 -12.47
C VAL A 267 16.95 3.34 -11.29
N ALA A 268 17.68 3.26 -10.19
CA ALA A 268 17.20 2.61 -8.97
C ALA A 268 16.03 3.37 -8.34
N TYR A 269 16.06 4.68 -8.38
CA TYR A 269 14.97 5.52 -7.89
C TYR A 269 13.70 5.36 -8.72
N SER A 270 13.82 5.29 -10.04
CA SER A 270 12.72 4.98 -10.95
C SER A 270 12.10 3.59 -10.71
N CYS A 271 12.88 2.66 -10.15
CA CYS A 271 12.43 1.31 -9.79
C CYS A 271 11.78 1.21 -8.39
N MET A 272 11.69 2.29 -7.64
CA MET A 272 11.08 2.29 -6.30
C MET A 272 9.65 1.70 -6.27
N PRO A 273 8.76 1.95 -7.25
CA PRO A 273 7.42 1.36 -7.28
C PRO A 273 7.39 -0.18 -7.30
N TYR A 274 8.45 -0.84 -7.74
CA TYR A 274 8.54 -2.30 -7.69
C TYR A 274 8.73 -2.85 -6.27
N ILE A 275 9.38 -2.09 -5.40
CA ILE A 275 9.96 -2.57 -4.13
C ILE A 275 9.19 -2.06 -2.92
N VAL A 276 8.78 -0.78 -2.94
CA VAL A 276 8.17 -0.13 -1.78
C VAL A 276 6.66 -0.14 -1.89
N ASP A 277 6.00 -0.74 -0.91
CA ASP A 277 4.57 -0.58 -0.68
C ASP A 277 4.34 0.50 0.38
N LEU A 278 3.91 1.68 -0.07
CA LEU A 278 3.48 2.78 0.80
C LEU A 278 1.99 2.71 1.13
N ASN A 279 1.31 1.65 0.71
CA ASN A 279 -0.12 1.46 0.88
C ASN A 279 -0.43 0.90 2.27
N ARG A 280 -0.26 1.73 3.28
CA ARG A 280 -0.82 1.48 4.62
C ARG A 280 -1.78 2.61 4.95
N ASP A 281 -3.07 2.28 4.92
CA ASP A 281 -4.22 3.09 5.33
C ASP A 281 -4.49 4.35 4.48
N ASP A 282 -5.57 4.29 3.67
CA ASP A 282 -6.32 5.37 3.02
C ASP A 282 -5.60 6.29 2.01
N THR A 283 -4.35 6.08 1.68
CA THR A 283 -3.70 6.79 0.59
C THR A 283 -3.49 5.88 -0.61
N LYS A 284 -3.95 6.34 -1.78
CA LYS A 284 -3.81 5.71 -3.08
C LYS A 284 -2.48 4.96 -3.25
N SER A 285 -2.53 3.71 -3.71
CA SER A 285 -1.40 2.80 -3.92
C SER A 285 -0.22 3.48 -4.62
N TYR A 286 0.97 3.43 -4.03
CA TYR A 286 2.19 3.99 -4.60
C TYR A 286 3.25 2.90 -4.85
N GLY A 287 2.89 1.73 -5.33
CA GLY A 287 3.88 0.73 -5.71
C GLY A 287 3.81 -0.58 -4.92
N GLY A 288 4.97 -1.16 -4.64
CA GLY A 288 5.06 -2.47 -3.98
C GLY A 288 4.71 -3.63 -4.91
N PHE A 289 4.94 -3.50 -6.23
CA PHE A 289 4.51 -4.50 -7.22
C PHE A 289 5.08 -5.88 -6.98
N GLU A 290 6.29 -5.98 -6.45
CA GLU A 290 6.92 -7.25 -6.09
C GLU A 290 6.33 -7.87 -4.80
N ILE A 291 5.64 -7.08 -3.98
CA ILE A 291 5.03 -7.48 -2.71
C ILE A 291 3.52 -7.68 -2.87
N CYS A 292 2.85 -6.71 -3.50
CA CYS A 292 1.39 -6.67 -3.63
C CYS A 292 0.86 -7.30 -4.92
N GLY A 293 1.75 -7.68 -5.83
CA GLY A 293 1.45 -8.21 -7.17
C GLY A 293 1.48 -7.14 -8.25
N PHE A 294 1.89 -7.54 -9.45
CA PHE A 294 1.98 -6.65 -10.60
C PHE A 294 0.59 -6.36 -11.17
N PRO A 295 0.20 -5.10 -11.36
CA PRO A 295 -0.92 -4.79 -12.21
C PRO A 295 -0.66 -5.33 -13.62
N GLU A 296 -1.67 -5.93 -14.23
CA GLU A 296 -1.55 -6.52 -15.56
C GLU A 296 -0.97 -5.50 -16.57
N GLY A 297 0.03 -5.91 -17.32
CA GLY A 297 0.72 -5.10 -18.33
C GLY A 297 1.89 -4.28 -17.80
N ILE A 298 2.11 -4.12 -16.50
CA ILE A 298 3.35 -3.51 -16.00
C ILE A 298 4.49 -4.52 -16.17
N PRO A 299 5.62 -4.15 -16.83
CA PRO A 299 6.77 -5.03 -16.96
C PRO A 299 7.40 -5.31 -15.59
N SER A 300 8.08 -6.44 -15.44
CA SER A 300 8.89 -6.70 -14.24
C SER A 300 10.05 -5.70 -14.13
N GLN A 301 10.64 -5.56 -12.95
CA GLN A 301 11.82 -4.72 -12.74
C GLN A 301 12.97 -5.13 -13.68
N ALA A 302 13.18 -6.44 -13.87
CA ALA A 302 14.21 -6.93 -14.77
C ALA A 302 13.93 -6.56 -16.24
N GLU A 303 12.67 -6.60 -16.69
CA GLU A 303 12.30 -6.15 -18.05
C GLU A 303 12.49 -4.64 -18.23
N TYR A 304 12.13 -3.85 -17.22
CA TYR A 304 12.36 -2.39 -17.21
C TYR A 304 13.84 -2.05 -17.32
N LEU A 305 14.69 -2.72 -16.51
CA LEU A 305 16.14 -2.55 -16.52
C LEU A 305 16.78 -3.04 -17.83
N ALA A 306 16.31 -4.16 -18.38
CA ALA A 306 16.81 -4.67 -19.65
C ALA A 306 16.56 -3.67 -20.80
N GLU A 307 15.37 -3.04 -20.82
CA GLU A 307 15.07 -1.97 -21.78
C GLU A 307 15.99 -0.77 -21.58
N TYR A 308 16.20 -0.33 -20.33
CA TYR A 308 17.14 0.76 -20.04
C TYR A 308 18.56 0.43 -20.49
N CYS A 309 19.08 -0.75 -20.12
CA CYS A 309 20.44 -1.18 -20.50
C CYS A 309 20.60 -1.28 -22.02
N SER A 310 19.61 -1.86 -22.72
CA SER A 310 19.60 -1.94 -24.18
C SER A 310 19.62 -0.57 -24.83
N ALA A 311 18.77 0.37 -24.35
CA ALA A 311 18.66 1.71 -24.92
C ALA A 311 19.86 2.63 -24.60
N SER A 312 20.57 2.38 -23.48
CA SER A 312 21.73 3.17 -23.04
C SER A 312 23.08 2.50 -23.32
N ALA A 313 23.10 1.33 -23.97
CA ALA A 313 24.30 0.49 -24.20
C ALA A 313 25.07 0.16 -22.90
N LYS A 314 24.36 0.03 -21.77
CA LYS A 314 24.94 -0.38 -20.49
C LYS A 314 24.98 -1.90 -20.37
N PRO A 315 25.99 -2.48 -19.64
CA PRO A 315 26.11 -3.92 -19.49
C PRO A 315 24.96 -4.51 -18.66
N TRP A 316 24.71 -5.82 -18.89
CA TRP A 316 23.80 -6.65 -18.10
C TRP A 316 24.57 -7.84 -17.49
N PRO A 317 24.29 -8.26 -16.23
CA PRO A 317 23.41 -7.58 -15.25
C PRO A 317 24.02 -6.28 -14.72
N VAL A 318 23.18 -5.40 -14.16
CA VAL A 318 23.65 -4.17 -13.55
C VAL A 318 24.45 -4.50 -12.30
N GLU A 319 25.73 -4.17 -12.30
CA GLU A 319 26.61 -4.35 -11.15
C GLU A 319 26.19 -3.46 -9.98
N ASN A 320 26.49 -3.90 -8.75
CA ASN A 320 26.18 -3.17 -7.53
C ASN A 320 24.69 -2.80 -7.35
N TRP A 321 23.77 -3.51 -8.03
CA TRP A 321 22.33 -3.18 -8.03
C TRP A 321 21.73 -3.11 -6.62
N LYS A 322 22.15 -4.01 -5.70
CA LYS A 322 21.74 -3.97 -4.30
C LYS A 322 22.08 -2.63 -3.64
N PHE A 323 23.26 -2.10 -3.91
CA PHE A 323 23.67 -0.80 -3.37
C PHE A 323 22.75 0.32 -3.87
N TYR A 324 22.51 0.41 -5.16
CA TYR A 324 21.71 1.51 -5.75
C TYR A 324 20.27 1.51 -5.25
N VAL A 325 19.67 0.33 -5.12
CA VAL A 325 18.32 0.19 -4.55
C VAL A 325 18.30 0.55 -3.07
N ALA A 326 19.21 -0.01 -2.28
CA ALA A 326 19.32 0.29 -0.85
C ALA A 326 19.57 1.79 -0.59
N PHE A 327 20.41 2.42 -1.43
CA PHE A 327 20.68 3.85 -1.37
C PHE A 327 19.41 4.68 -1.70
N SER A 328 18.62 4.30 -2.70
CA SER A 328 17.38 4.99 -3.05
C SER A 328 16.35 4.93 -1.91
N LEU A 329 16.22 3.78 -1.27
CA LEU A 329 15.34 3.56 -0.12
C LEU A 329 15.82 4.33 1.11
N PHE A 330 17.12 4.30 1.40
CA PHE A 330 17.76 5.09 2.46
C PHE A 330 17.51 6.59 2.30
N ARG A 331 17.68 7.10 1.07
CA ARG A 331 17.42 8.50 0.74
C ARG A 331 15.94 8.85 0.99
N GLY A 332 15.02 8.02 0.52
CA GLY A 332 13.59 8.19 0.77
C GLY A 332 13.25 8.20 2.26
N ALA A 333 13.79 7.26 3.03
CA ALA A 333 13.64 7.21 4.49
C ALA A 333 14.14 8.49 5.16
N SER A 334 15.27 9.04 4.71
CA SER A 334 15.84 10.30 5.24
C SER A 334 14.95 11.51 4.93
N ILE A 335 14.34 11.54 3.75
CA ILE A 335 13.38 12.59 3.35
C ILE A 335 12.14 12.52 4.24
N TYR A 336 11.54 11.34 4.41
CA TYR A 336 10.36 11.16 5.26
C TYR A 336 10.63 11.50 6.73
N ALA A 337 11.77 11.13 7.28
CA ALA A 337 12.18 11.51 8.63
C ALA A 337 12.24 13.05 8.78
N GLY A 338 12.76 13.74 7.78
CA GLY A 338 12.79 15.21 7.74
C GLY A 338 11.39 15.84 7.66
N VAL A 339 10.48 15.26 6.86
CA VAL A 339 9.07 15.69 6.76
C VAL A 339 8.37 15.50 8.10
N HIS A 340 8.52 14.34 8.75
CA HIS A 340 7.94 14.04 10.04
C HIS A 340 8.45 15.00 11.14
N HIS A 341 9.75 15.30 11.13
CA HIS A 341 10.33 16.26 12.09
C HIS A 341 9.73 17.67 11.93
N ARG A 342 9.60 18.18 10.69
CA ARG A 342 8.96 19.48 10.43
C ARG A 342 7.48 19.50 10.82
N TRP A 343 6.77 18.39 10.64
CA TRP A 343 5.38 18.27 11.06
C TRP A 343 5.22 18.41 12.57
N ILE A 344 6.06 17.74 13.36
CA ILE A 344 6.06 17.88 14.84
C ILE A 344 6.34 19.32 15.25
N GLN A 345 7.16 20.05 14.50
CA GLN A 345 7.46 21.46 14.75
C GLN A 345 6.37 22.43 14.26
N GLY A 346 5.27 21.94 13.69
CA GLY A 346 4.21 22.78 13.12
C GLY A 346 4.59 23.50 11.79
N ASN A 347 5.73 23.14 11.19
CA ASN A 347 6.29 23.80 10.00
C ASN A 347 6.16 22.98 8.71
N ALA A 348 5.28 21.95 8.67
CA ALA A 348 5.08 21.13 7.49
C ALA A 348 3.90 21.63 6.66
N SER A 349 4.12 21.86 5.37
CA SER A 349 3.11 22.30 4.40
C SER A 349 2.12 21.19 3.96
N GLY A 350 2.25 19.96 4.48
CA GLY A 350 1.55 18.76 3.99
C GLY A 350 0.34 18.27 4.82
N GLY A 351 -0.07 18.97 5.91
CA GLY A 351 -1.21 18.57 6.73
C GLY A 351 -1.08 17.12 7.25
N GLU A 352 -2.18 16.33 7.20
CA GLU A 352 -2.22 14.93 7.66
C GLU A 352 -1.20 14.00 6.95
N ARG A 353 -0.83 14.30 5.71
CA ARG A 353 0.19 13.53 4.98
C ARG A 353 1.56 13.55 5.66
N ALA A 354 1.86 14.59 6.42
CA ALA A 354 3.11 14.68 7.15
C ALA A 354 3.15 13.74 8.39
N GLN A 355 1.98 13.38 8.93
CA GLN A 355 1.86 12.40 10.03
C GLN A 355 2.24 10.99 9.54
N ILE A 356 1.89 10.64 8.31
CA ILE A 356 2.17 9.35 7.68
C ILE A 356 3.68 9.16 7.40
N ALA A 357 4.45 10.23 7.39
CA ALA A 357 5.89 10.20 7.09
C ALA A 357 6.71 9.32 8.06
N LYS A 358 6.26 9.14 9.31
CA LYS A 358 6.90 8.19 10.25
C LYS A 358 6.80 6.74 9.76
N ILE A 359 5.62 6.36 9.27
CA ILE A 359 5.36 5.01 8.73
C ILE A 359 6.21 4.81 7.48
N GLY A 360 6.21 5.77 6.57
CA GLY A 360 7.02 5.73 5.34
C GLY A 360 8.51 5.57 5.60
N THR A 361 9.04 6.22 6.65
CA THR A 361 10.44 6.05 7.06
C THR A 361 10.75 4.59 7.38
N ASN A 362 9.95 3.94 8.23
CA ASN A 362 10.18 2.55 8.63
C ASN A 362 9.97 1.55 7.48
N VAL A 363 8.94 1.76 6.65
CA VAL A 363 8.68 0.92 5.48
C VAL A 363 9.89 0.92 4.53
N MET A 364 10.48 2.07 4.27
CA MET A 364 11.65 2.16 3.39
C MET A 364 12.90 1.50 3.99
N ILE A 365 13.10 1.64 5.30
CA ILE A 365 14.23 0.98 5.99
C ILE A 365 14.08 -0.55 5.93
N ASP A 366 12.90 -1.07 6.25
CA ASP A 366 12.64 -2.51 6.22
C ASP A 366 12.72 -3.06 4.79
N SER A 367 12.20 -2.33 3.80
CA SER A 367 12.32 -2.69 2.37
C SER A 367 13.79 -2.73 1.92
N ALA A 368 14.64 -1.81 2.40
CA ALA A 368 16.06 -1.82 2.07
C ALA A 368 16.74 -3.10 2.58
N TRP A 369 16.49 -3.48 3.82
CA TRP A 369 17.05 -4.70 4.40
C TRP A 369 16.49 -5.96 3.75
N LEU A 370 15.22 -6.02 3.42
CA LEU A 370 14.63 -7.12 2.65
C LEU A 370 15.32 -7.27 1.29
N PHE A 371 15.59 -6.16 0.59
CA PHE A 371 16.25 -6.19 -0.71
C PHE A 371 17.73 -6.58 -0.63
N ILE A 372 18.47 -6.06 0.34
CA ILE A 372 19.88 -6.41 0.59
C ILE A 372 20.05 -7.93 0.82
N ASN A 373 19.13 -8.53 1.58
CA ASN A 373 19.21 -9.94 1.96
C ASN A 373 18.71 -10.92 0.88
N ARG A 374 18.22 -10.44 -0.28
CA ARG A 374 17.85 -11.33 -1.40
C ARG A 374 19.06 -12.10 -1.92
N GLN A 375 18.89 -13.40 -2.17
CA GLN A 375 19.96 -14.24 -2.76
C GLN A 375 20.25 -13.84 -4.20
N THR A 376 19.20 -13.78 -5.02
CA THR A 376 19.27 -13.35 -6.43
C THR A 376 18.45 -12.08 -6.63
N VAL A 377 19.03 -11.09 -7.27
CA VAL A 377 18.38 -9.78 -7.49
C VAL A 377 18.01 -9.58 -8.97
N LEU A 378 18.91 -9.98 -9.87
CA LEU A 378 18.69 -9.93 -11.32
C LEU A 378 19.08 -11.28 -11.91
N PRO A 379 18.38 -11.74 -12.98
CA PRO A 379 18.80 -12.95 -13.71
C PRO A 379 20.11 -12.71 -14.46
N ASP A 380 20.89 -13.78 -14.70
CA ASP A 380 22.19 -13.71 -15.41
C ASP A 380 22.05 -13.21 -16.85
N GLN A 381 20.92 -13.52 -17.49
CA GLN A 381 20.62 -13.06 -18.85
C GLN A 381 19.47 -12.04 -18.81
N PRO A 382 19.51 -11.01 -19.67
CA PRO A 382 18.41 -10.06 -19.77
C PRO A 382 17.14 -10.78 -20.26
N PRO A 383 15.97 -10.50 -19.64
CA PRO A 383 14.73 -11.09 -20.10
C PRO A 383 14.40 -10.63 -21.52
N ARG A 384 13.83 -11.52 -22.34
CA ARG A 384 13.38 -11.17 -23.70
C ARG A 384 12.22 -10.18 -23.60
N LEU A 385 12.38 -9.03 -24.26
CA LEU A 385 11.35 -8.00 -24.35
C LEU A 385 10.31 -8.45 -25.40
N SER A 386 9.28 -9.16 -24.95
CA SER A 386 8.17 -9.56 -25.81
C SER A 386 7.14 -8.44 -25.91
N ASN A 387 6.73 -8.08 -27.13
CA ASN A 387 5.60 -7.17 -27.37
C ASN A 387 4.23 -7.88 -27.20
N SER A 388 4.22 -9.20 -27.01
CA SER A 388 3.00 -9.97 -26.80
C SER A 388 2.58 -9.90 -25.33
N ILE A 389 1.29 -9.64 -25.09
CA ILE A 389 0.66 -9.67 -23.77
C ILE A 389 0.56 -11.10 -23.24
N VAL A 390 0.65 -12.08 -24.15
CA VAL A 390 0.61 -13.51 -23.82
C VAL A 390 2.03 -13.94 -23.44
N ARG A 391 2.24 -14.15 -22.13
CA ARG A 391 3.46 -14.80 -21.65
C ARG A 391 3.39 -16.27 -22.05
N ASP A 392 4.38 -16.76 -22.79
CA ASP A 392 4.56 -18.18 -23.06
C ASP A 392 4.58 -18.94 -21.72
N HIS A 393 3.69 -19.92 -21.60
CA HIS A 393 3.69 -20.84 -20.48
C HIS A 393 5.01 -21.63 -20.48
N MET A 394 5.92 -21.29 -19.58
CA MET A 394 7.10 -22.12 -19.32
C MET A 394 6.63 -23.46 -18.73
N LYS A 395 7.12 -24.55 -19.30
CA LYS A 395 6.89 -25.91 -18.79
C LYS A 395 7.40 -26.03 -17.36
N PRO A 396 6.69 -26.78 -16.49
CA PRO A 396 7.10 -26.95 -15.10
C PRO A 396 8.40 -27.74 -14.99
N VAL A 397 9.33 -27.24 -14.19
CA VAL A 397 10.45 -28.04 -13.67
C VAL A 397 10.05 -28.49 -12.27
N GLU A 398 9.95 -29.79 -12.10
CA GLU A 398 9.73 -30.43 -10.79
C GLU A 398 10.87 -30.09 -9.84
N LYS A 399 10.53 -29.50 -8.69
CA LYS A 399 11.36 -29.58 -7.47
C LYS A 399 10.46 -29.49 -6.23
N GLU A 400 10.47 -30.56 -5.50
CA GLU A 400 10.02 -30.56 -4.10
C GLU A 400 10.90 -29.65 -3.26
N SER A 401 10.32 -28.64 -2.64
CA SER A 401 10.90 -28.00 -1.47
C SER A 401 9.81 -27.29 -0.67
N LEU A 402 9.78 -27.56 0.61
CA LEU A 402 9.05 -26.83 1.65
C LEU A 402 9.50 -25.38 1.67
N GLY A 403 8.81 -24.51 0.98
CA GLY A 403 9.02 -23.06 0.96
C GLY A 403 8.09 -22.44 -0.06
N LEU A 404 7.51 -21.30 0.24
CA LEU A 404 6.63 -20.56 -0.64
C LEU A 404 7.33 -20.31 -1.98
N PRO A 405 6.81 -20.78 -3.12
CA PRO A 405 7.42 -20.52 -4.40
C PRO A 405 7.20 -19.07 -4.80
N ILE A 406 8.18 -18.23 -4.56
CA ILE A 406 8.23 -16.87 -5.09
C ILE A 406 9.23 -16.90 -6.25
N GLU A 407 8.79 -17.28 -7.43
CA GLU A 407 9.55 -17.09 -8.65
C GLU A 407 9.20 -15.71 -9.26
N GLY A 408 10.19 -14.84 -9.33
CA GLY A 408 10.08 -13.54 -10.00
C GLY A 408 9.08 -12.55 -9.37
N GLY A 409 8.89 -12.57 -8.04
CA GLY A 409 8.00 -11.62 -7.34
C GLY A 409 6.50 -11.84 -7.60
N ARG A 410 6.10 -12.97 -8.17
CA ARG A 410 4.71 -13.39 -8.33
C ARG A 410 4.39 -14.48 -7.31
N PHE A 411 3.23 -14.35 -6.67
CA PHE A 411 2.59 -15.51 -6.07
C PHE A 411 2.21 -16.47 -7.20
N VAL A 412 2.95 -17.55 -7.31
CA VAL A 412 2.57 -18.69 -8.15
C VAL A 412 1.89 -19.67 -7.22
N PRO A 413 0.57 -19.86 -7.34
CA PRO A 413 -0.14 -20.81 -6.51
C PRO A 413 0.46 -22.21 -6.76
N SER A 414 0.70 -22.96 -5.69
CA SER A 414 1.13 -24.35 -5.77
C SER A 414 0.07 -25.17 -6.53
N GLN A 415 0.46 -26.31 -7.10
CA GLN A 415 -0.48 -27.22 -7.77
C GLN A 415 -1.65 -27.56 -6.84
N LYS A 416 -1.38 -27.78 -5.57
CA LYS A 416 -2.40 -27.97 -4.52
C LYS A 416 -3.44 -26.85 -4.47
N VAL A 417 -3.00 -25.59 -4.52
CA VAL A 417 -3.88 -24.42 -4.51
C VAL A 417 -4.69 -24.32 -5.79
N LEU A 418 -4.08 -24.61 -6.94
CA LEU A 418 -4.78 -24.67 -8.24
C LEU A 418 -5.85 -25.76 -8.25
N ASP A 419 -5.54 -26.93 -7.71
CA ASP A 419 -6.50 -28.05 -7.60
C ASP A 419 -7.67 -27.69 -6.65
N LEU A 420 -7.39 -27.10 -5.49
CA LEU A 420 -8.41 -26.60 -4.57
C LEU A 420 -9.27 -25.51 -5.23
N ARG A 421 -8.65 -24.59 -5.96
CA ARG A 421 -9.36 -23.54 -6.69
C ARG A 421 -10.33 -24.11 -7.73
N ASN A 422 -9.87 -25.09 -8.49
CA ASN A 422 -10.70 -25.76 -9.48
C ASN A 422 -11.86 -26.52 -8.82
N LYS A 423 -11.61 -27.22 -7.72
CA LYS A 423 -12.66 -27.88 -6.93
C LYS A 423 -13.67 -26.87 -6.41
N LEU A 424 -13.23 -25.74 -5.83
CA LEU A 424 -14.12 -24.67 -5.36
C LEU A 424 -14.98 -24.11 -6.51
N LEU A 425 -14.40 -23.82 -7.66
CA LEU A 425 -15.14 -23.34 -8.83
C LEU A 425 -16.22 -24.31 -9.27
N MET A 426 -15.89 -25.60 -9.33
CA MET A 426 -16.86 -26.64 -9.69
C MET A 426 -17.94 -26.78 -8.62
N PHE A 427 -17.57 -26.73 -7.34
CA PHE A 427 -18.50 -26.79 -6.23
C PHE A 427 -19.48 -25.62 -6.25
N MET A 428 -18.98 -24.40 -6.43
CA MET A 428 -19.80 -23.18 -6.57
C MET A 428 -20.82 -23.33 -7.70
N LYS A 429 -20.33 -23.75 -8.88
CA LYS A 429 -21.16 -23.86 -10.08
C LYS A 429 -22.24 -24.94 -9.93
N ASN A 430 -21.86 -26.10 -9.39
CA ASN A 430 -22.76 -27.27 -9.41
C ASN A 430 -23.67 -27.36 -8.17
N ASN A 431 -23.27 -26.77 -7.05
CA ASN A 431 -23.96 -26.97 -5.79
C ASN A 431 -24.48 -25.67 -5.15
N ILE A 432 -23.71 -24.56 -5.18
CA ILE A 432 -24.11 -23.33 -4.48
C ILE A 432 -25.02 -22.47 -5.34
N TYR A 433 -24.59 -22.10 -6.55
CA TYR A 433 -25.37 -21.21 -7.43
C TYR A 433 -26.80 -21.76 -7.73
N PRO A 434 -27.02 -23.06 -7.93
CA PRO A 434 -28.37 -23.57 -8.18
C PRO A 434 -29.34 -23.35 -7.02
N VAL A 435 -28.86 -23.35 -5.76
CA VAL A 435 -29.72 -23.20 -4.57
C VAL A 435 -29.71 -21.80 -3.96
N GLU A 436 -28.85 -20.90 -4.44
CA GLU A 436 -28.65 -19.57 -3.87
C GLU A 436 -29.96 -18.77 -3.77
N ASN A 437 -30.82 -18.84 -4.78
CA ASN A 437 -32.11 -18.16 -4.78
C ASN A 437 -33.05 -18.69 -3.67
N GLU A 438 -33.00 -19.98 -3.33
CA GLU A 438 -33.80 -20.55 -2.25
C GLU A 438 -33.31 -20.08 -0.89
N LEU A 439 -32.00 -19.98 -0.71
CA LEU A 439 -31.37 -19.40 0.49
C LEU A 439 -31.80 -17.95 0.68
N TYR A 440 -31.79 -17.13 -0.38
CA TYR A 440 -32.26 -15.73 -0.34
C TYR A 440 -33.75 -15.63 -0.03
N LYS A 441 -34.60 -16.49 -0.58
CA LYS A 441 -36.02 -16.50 -0.26
C LYS A 441 -36.28 -16.73 1.22
N LEU A 442 -35.58 -17.68 1.83
CA LEU A 442 -35.69 -17.92 3.27
C LEU A 442 -35.20 -16.70 4.07
N ALA A 443 -34.02 -16.14 3.72
CA ALA A 443 -33.44 -14.98 4.40
C ALA A 443 -34.32 -13.72 4.31
N GLN A 444 -35.20 -13.63 3.33
CA GLN A 444 -36.17 -12.54 3.17
C GLN A 444 -37.55 -12.83 3.78
N SER A 445 -37.78 -14.04 4.27
CA SER A 445 -39.06 -14.47 4.83
C SER A 445 -39.19 -14.14 6.32
N SER A 446 -40.38 -14.39 6.87
CA SER A 446 -40.60 -14.35 8.34
C SER A 446 -39.81 -15.40 9.10
N MET A 447 -39.36 -16.48 8.42
CA MET A 447 -38.58 -17.56 8.96
C MET A 447 -37.04 -17.33 8.82
N ARG A 448 -36.62 -16.13 8.49
CA ARG A 448 -35.23 -15.80 8.16
C ARG A 448 -34.19 -16.14 9.25
N TRP A 449 -34.61 -16.24 10.51
CA TRP A 449 -33.74 -16.64 11.63
C TRP A 449 -33.68 -18.17 11.81
N THR A 450 -33.99 -18.94 10.78
CA THR A 450 -33.83 -20.39 10.76
C THR A 450 -32.78 -20.79 9.71
N ILE A 451 -32.18 -21.97 9.93
CA ILE A 451 -31.16 -22.47 9.00
C ILE A 451 -31.84 -23.24 7.87
N HIS A 452 -31.45 -22.94 6.63
CA HIS A 452 -31.96 -23.65 5.48
C HIS A 452 -31.37 -25.07 5.44
N PRO A 453 -32.20 -26.13 5.25
CA PRO A 453 -31.71 -27.51 5.23
C PRO A 453 -30.61 -27.77 4.17
N GLU A 454 -30.68 -27.09 3.02
CA GLU A 454 -29.67 -27.21 1.98
C GLU A 454 -28.30 -26.68 2.43
N GLU A 455 -28.24 -25.68 3.31
CA GLU A 455 -26.97 -25.17 3.85
C GLU A 455 -26.20 -26.31 4.57
N GLU A 456 -26.88 -27.08 5.41
CA GLU A 456 -26.25 -28.20 6.14
C GLU A 456 -25.86 -29.36 5.21
N LYS A 457 -26.67 -29.66 4.19
CA LYS A 457 -26.30 -30.66 3.17
C LYS A 457 -25.06 -30.24 2.39
N LEU A 458 -24.97 -28.97 2.00
CA LEU A 458 -23.82 -28.43 1.29
C LEU A 458 -22.56 -28.46 2.15
N LYS A 459 -22.66 -28.21 3.46
CA LYS A 459 -21.52 -28.33 4.40
C LYS A 459 -20.98 -29.77 4.44
N GLU A 460 -21.88 -30.76 4.55
CA GLU A 460 -21.46 -32.17 4.54
C GLU A 460 -20.81 -32.56 3.19
N LEU A 461 -21.32 -32.03 2.09
CA LEU A 461 -20.70 -32.25 0.78
C LEU A 461 -19.32 -31.58 0.69
N ALA A 462 -19.19 -30.32 1.17
CA ALA A 462 -17.90 -29.61 1.21
C ALA A 462 -16.85 -30.35 2.05
N LYS A 463 -17.27 -30.95 3.20
CA LYS A 463 -16.39 -31.82 4.00
C LYS A 463 -15.93 -33.05 3.20
N LYS A 464 -16.83 -33.74 2.50
CA LYS A 464 -16.49 -34.91 1.67
C LYS A 464 -15.51 -34.59 0.55
N GLU A 465 -15.60 -33.40 -0.04
CA GLU A 465 -14.71 -32.93 -1.10
C GLU A 465 -13.40 -32.33 -0.61
N GLY A 466 -13.18 -32.26 0.71
CA GLY A 466 -11.97 -31.67 1.31
C GLY A 466 -11.89 -30.14 1.18
N LEU A 467 -13.04 -29.47 1.09
CA LEU A 467 -13.19 -28.03 0.96
C LEU A 467 -13.65 -27.38 2.28
N TRP A 468 -13.12 -27.84 3.41
CA TRP A 468 -13.55 -27.46 4.74
C TRP A 468 -12.43 -26.80 5.54
N ASN A 469 -12.72 -25.76 6.31
CA ASN A 469 -11.75 -25.07 7.16
C ASN A 469 -10.48 -24.58 6.44
N LEU A 470 -10.57 -24.21 5.16
CA LEU A 470 -9.43 -23.84 4.32
C LEU A 470 -8.65 -22.63 4.84
N PHE A 471 -9.26 -21.82 5.71
CA PHE A 471 -8.68 -20.60 6.27
C PHE A 471 -7.58 -20.84 7.31
N ILE A 472 -7.48 -22.04 7.91
CA ILE A 472 -6.59 -22.30 9.04
C ILE A 472 -5.13 -22.23 8.59
N PRO A 473 -4.31 -21.30 9.13
CA PRO A 473 -2.90 -21.20 8.79
C PRO A 473 -2.12 -22.42 9.32
N PHE A 474 -1.13 -22.85 8.56
CA PHE A 474 -0.31 -24.01 8.85
C PHE A 474 0.26 -24.01 10.29
N ASP A 475 0.83 -22.87 10.73
CA ASP A 475 1.43 -22.74 12.07
C ASP A 475 0.40 -22.90 13.20
N SER A 476 -0.80 -22.34 13.00
CA SER A 476 -1.91 -22.47 13.95
C SER A 476 -2.43 -23.91 14.03
N ALA A 477 -2.44 -24.62 12.91
CA ALA A 477 -2.81 -26.03 12.85
C ALA A 477 -1.82 -26.92 13.62
N ILE A 478 -0.51 -26.67 13.49
CA ILE A 478 0.53 -27.43 14.24
C ILE A 478 0.31 -27.27 15.74
N ARG A 479 0.15 -26.05 16.24
CA ARG A 479 -0.08 -25.80 17.67
C ARG A 479 -1.32 -26.53 18.20
N ALA A 480 -2.43 -26.50 17.47
CA ALA A 480 -3.65 -27.22 17.87
C ALA A 480 -3.43 -28.74 17.91
N LYS A 481 -2.70 -29.27 16.93
CA LYS A 481 -2.36 -30.69 16.89
C LYS A 481 -1.60 -31.14 18.13
N GLU A 482 -0.57 -30.37 18.52
CA GLU A 482 0.25 -30.64 19.69
C GLU A 482 -0.56 -30.57 20.97
N LEU A 483 -1.35 -29.50 21.18
CA LEU A 483 -2.14 -29.32 22.41
C LEU A 483 -3.25 -30.36 22.57
N LEU A 484 -3.91 -30.72 21.48
CA LEU A 484 -5.00 -31.69 21.49
C LEU A 484 -4.53 -33.14 21.44
N SER A 485 -3.20 -33.36 21.31
CA SER A 485 -2.60 -34.72 21.18
C SER A 485 -3.20 -35.53 20.03
N LEU A 486 -3.53 -34.85 18.92
CA LEU A 486 -4.04 -35.47 17.71
C LEU A 486 -2.91 -36.27 17.04
N GLY A 487 -3.13 -37.59 16.83
CA GLY A 487 -2.13 -38.48 16.25
C GLY A 487 -1.68 -38.11 14.84
N ASN A 488 -0.54 -38.67 14.38
CA ASN A 488 0.04 -38.38 13.09
C ASN A 488 -0.86 -38.71 11.89
N ASP A 489 -1.84 -39.61 12.10
CA ASP A 489 -2.79 -40.03 11.06
C ASP A 489 -3.70 -38.92 10.54
N HIS A 490 -3.75 -37.78 11.24
CA HIS A 490 -4.53 -36.61 10.83
C HIS A 490 -3.79 -35.69 9.80
N PHE A 491 -2.50 -35.95 9.53
CA PHE A 491 -1.72 -35.09 8.59
C PHE A 491 -1.13 -35.83 7.38
N SER A 492 -1.13 -37.15 7.34
CA SER A 492 -0.30 -37.92 6.41
C SER A 492 -1.01 -38.67 5.29
N SER A 493 -2.33 -38.71 5.25
CA SER A 493 -3.01 -39.42 4.16
C SER A 493 -4.25 -38.69 3.67
N GLY A 494 -4.33 -38.59 2.37
CA GLY A 494 -5.36 -37.83 1.67
C GLY A 494 -6.79 -38.13 2.11
N VAL A 495 -7.52 -37.10 2.14
CA VAL A 495 -8.97 -36.91 1.98
C VAL A 495 -9.88 -37.17 3.15
N SER A 496 -9.64 -38.09 4.10
CA SER A 496 -10.71 -38.39 5.08
C SER A 496 -10.51 -37.91 6.52
N ASN A 497 -9.28 -37.65 6.97
CA ASN A 497 -9.01 -37.32 8.38
C ASN A 497 -8.43 -35.92 8.65
N ASN A 498 -8.15 -35.13 7.62
CA ASN A 498 -7.54 -33.77 7.74
C ASN A 498 -8.54 -32.59 7.80
N LEU A 499 -9.83 -32.89 7.86
CA LEU A 499 -10.88 -31.85 7.71
C LEU A 499 -10.91 -30.84 8.84
N LEU A 500 -10.54 -31.23 10.06
CA LEU A 500 -10.63 -30.32 11.22
C LEU A 500 -9.60 -29.19 11.18
N LEU A 501 -8.39 -29.45 10.73
CA LEU A 501 -7.28 -28.48 10.76
C LEU A 501 -6.96 -27.87 9.39
N GLY A 502 -7.91 -27.93 8.46
CA GLY A 502 -7.80 -27.29 7.16
C GLY A 502 -6.81 -27.96 6.21
N ALA A 503 -6.49 -27.26 5.13
CA ALA A 503 -5.64 -27.78 4.05
C ALA A 503 -4.14 -27.47 4.23
N GLY A 504 -3.71 -26.92 5.35
CA GLY A 504 -2.31 -26.51 5.57
C GLY A 504 -1.83 -25.47 4.56
N LEU A 505 -2.64 -24.45 4.36
CA LEU A 505 -2.34 -23.30 3.48
C LEU A 505 -1.69 -22.18 4.27
N SER A 506 -0.88 -21.38 3.61
CA SER A 506 -0.51 -20.06 4.09
C SER A 506 -1.68 -19.07 3.88
N ASN A 507 -1.67 -17.95 4.61
CA ASN A 507 -2.68 -16.90 4.43
C ASN A 507 -2.74 -16.37 3.01
N LEU A 508 -1.60 -16.31 2.31
CA LEU A 508 -1.53 -15.88 0.92
C LEU A 508 -2.21 -16.89 -0.02
N GLU A 509 -1.98 -18.19 0.17
CA GLU A 509 -2.62 -19.27 -0.59
C GLU A 509 -4.12 -19.31 -0.34
N TYR A 510 -4.55 -19.16 0.92
CA TYR A 510 -5.95 -19.06 1.27
C TYR A 510 -6.62 -17.82 0.64
N GLY A 511 -5.95 -16.64 0.66
CA GLY A 511 -6.44 -15.43 0.02
C GLY A 511 -6.75 -15.59 -1.47
N TYR A 512 -6.02 -16.47 -2.16
CA TYR A 512 -6.28 -16.82 -3.56
C TYR A 512 -7.57 -17.62 -3.76
N LEU A 513 -7.99 -18.38 -2.75
CA LEU A 513 -9.25 -19.13 -2.74
C LEU A 513 -10.43 -18.26 -2.31
N CYS A 514 -10.21 -17.25 -1.47
CA CYS A 514 -11.24 -16.31 -1.03
C CYS A 514 -11.95 -15.60 -2.19
N GLU A 515 -11.23 -15.31 -3.29
CA GLU A 515 -11.83 -14.74 -4.51
C GLU A 515 -13.01 -15.57 -5.04
N ILE A 516 -12.91 -16.91 -4.96
CA ILE A 516 -13.97 -17.81 -5.43
C ILE A 516 -15.14 -17.83 -4.44
N MET A 517 -14.85 -18.00 -3.16
CA MET A 517 -15.88 -18.03 -2.12
C MET A 517 -16.64 -16.71 -2.00
N GLY A 518 -15.95 -15.58 -2.17
CA GLY A 518 -16.55 -14.24 -2.12
C GLY A 518 -17.53 -13.91 -3.26
N ARG A 519 -17.70 -14.80 -4.24
CA ARG A 519 -18.70 -14.64 -5.33
C ARG A 519 -20.13 -14.92 -4.88
N SER A 520 -20.30 -15.54 -3.71
CA SER A 520 -21.60 -15.79 -3.08
C SER A 520 -21.52 -15.47 -1.59
N VAL A 521 -22.51 -14.79 -1.05
CA VAL A 521 -22.59 -14.47 0.39
C VAL A 521 -22.75 -15.73 1.26
N TRP A 522 -23.24 -16.81 0.67
CA TRP A 522 -23.47 -18.08 1.36
C TRP A 522 -22.24 -19.01 1.36
N ALA A 523 -21.39 -18.89 0.35
CA ALA A 523 -20.27 -19.82 0.15
C ALA A 523 -19.28 -19.86 1.32
N PRO A 524 -18.81 -18.75 1.91
CA PRO A 524 -17.89 -18.81 3.04
C PRO A 524 -18.43 -19.66 4.18
N GLN A 525 -19.73 -19.57 4.45
CA GLN A 525 -20.40 -20.34 5.50
C GLN A 525 -20.44 -21.84 5.21
N ILE A 526 -20.69 -22.20 3.95
CA ILE A 526 -20.75 -23.59 3.50
C ILE A 526 -19.40 -24.29 3.64
N PHE A 527 -18.30 -23.56 3.52
CA PHE A 527 -16.93 -24.08 3.67
C PHE A 527 -16.35 -23.90 5.09
N ASN A 528 -17.17 -23.45 6.06
CA ASN A 528 -16.74 -23.04 7.40
C ASN A 528 -15.62 -22.00 7.40
N CYS A 529 -15.65 -21.13 6.42
CA CYS A 529 -14.69 -20.03 6.20
C CYS A 529 -15.34 -18.65 6.38
N GLY A 530 -16.52 -18.59 6.99
CA GLY A 530 -17.27 -17.37 7.23
C GLY A 530 -16.85 -16.67 8.52
N ALA A 531 -16.85 -15.32 8.48
CA ALA A 531 -16.74 -14.50 9.68
C ALA A 531 -18.05 -14.57 10.50
N PRO A 532 -17.99 -14.40 11.85
CA PRO A 532 -16.81 -14.11 12.67
C PRO A 532 -16.02 -15.36 13.09
N ASP A 533 -16.49 -16.57 12.75
CA ASP A 533 -15.93 -17.81 13.27
C ASP A 533 -14.47 -18.03 12.88
N THR A 534 -14.08 -17.69 11.67
CA THR A 534 -12.68 -17.81 11.24
C THR A 534 -11.73 -17.07 12.18
N GLY A 535 -12.03 -15.80 12.49
CA GLY A 535 -11.25 -15.00 13.42
C GLY A 535 -11.31 -15.54 14.86
N ASN A 536 -12.47 -16.00 15.31
CA ASN A 536 -12.68 -16.55 16.66
C ASN A 536 -11.97 -17.90 16.83
N MET A 537 -12.05 -18.77 15.83
CA MET A 537 -11.30 -20.04 15.82
C MET A 537 -9.78 -19.78 15.83
N GLU A 538 -9.30 -18.79 15.11
CA GLU A 538 -7.88 -18.45 15.12
C GLU A 538 -7.41 -17.87 16.45
N VAL A 539 -8.23 -17.06 17.14
CA VAL A 539 -7.96 -16.63 18.52
C VAL A 539 -7.81 -17.83 19.43
N LEU A 540 -8.72 -18.80 19.35
CA LEU A 540 -8.64 -20.03 20.13
C LEU A 540 -7.40 -20.86 19.77
N LEU A 541 -7.12 -21.05 18.49
CA LEU A 541 -5.93 -21.76 18.00
C LEU A 541 -4.63 -21.17 18.55
N ARG A 542 -4.54 -19.83 18.66
CA ARG A 542 -3.33 -19.14 19.11
C ARG A 542 -3.21 -19.01 20.62
N TYR A 543 -4.32 -18.79 21.32
CA TYR A 543 -4.31 -18.36 22.70
C TYR A 543 -5.07 -19.27 23.66
N GLY A 544 -5.91 -20.16 23.14
CA GLY A 544 -6.71 -21.07 23.96
C GLY A 544 -5.86 -22.10 24.73
N THR A 545 -6.36 -22.49 25.90
CA THR A 545 -5.85 -23.64 26.65
C THR A 545 -6.38 -24.95 26.03
N LYS A 546 -5.81 -26.08 26.41
CA LYS A 546 -6.28 -27.40 25.93
C LYS A 546 -7.78 -27.60 26.20
N GLU A 547 -8.24 -27.22 27.37
CA GLU A 547 -9.63 -27.33 27.79
C GLU A 547 -10.54 -26.43 26.95
N GLN A 548 -10.12 -25.17 26.72
CA GLN A 548 -10.85 -24.25 25.87
C GLN A 548 -10.91 -24.70 24.41
N LEU A 549 -9.85 -25.35 23.92
CA LEU A 549 -9.84 -25.93 22.58
C LEU A 549 -10.82 -27.12 22.48
N GLN A 550 -10.84 -27.97 23.48
CA GLN A 550 -11.76 -29.11 23.52
C GLN A 550 -13.22 -28.66 23.62
N GLU A 551 -13.50 -27.69 24.48
CA GLU A 551 -14.85 -27.21 24.76
C GLU A 551 -15.45 -26.40 23.61
N TRP A 552 -14.66 -25.52 23.00
CA TRP A 552 -15.16 -24.53 22.03
C TRP A 552 -14.60 -24.68 20.62
N LEU A 553 -13.29 -24.90 20.47
CA LEU A 553 -12.68 -24.93 19.15
C LEU A 553 -13.10 -26.15 18.34
N ILE A 554 -13.07 -27.35 18.93
CA ILE A 554 -13.43 -28.57 18.19
C ILE A 554 -14.86 -28.49 17.63
N PRO A 555 -15.90 -28.13 18.42
CA PRO A 555 -17.25 -27.97 17.88
C PRO A 555 -17.36 -26.87 16.78
N LEU A 556 -16.58 -25.80 16.86
CA LEU A 556 -16.51 -24.77 15.81
C LEU A 556 -15.87 -25.32 14.53
N LEU A 557 -14.74 -26.02 14.64
CA LEU A 557 -14.07 -26.67 13.52
C LEU A 557 -14.94 -27.72 12.82
N GLU A 558 -15.75 -28.43 13.58
CA GLU A 558 -16.72 -29.39 13.04
C GLU A 558 -17.96 -28.72 12.42
N GLY A 559 -18.15 -27.40 12.67
CA GLY A 559 -19.32 -26.65 12.20
C GLY A 559 -20.61 -26.96 12.96
N ARG A 560 -20.51 -27.60 14.14
CA ARG A 560 -21.66 -27.92 15.01
C ARG A 560 -22.20 -26.73 15.78
N ILE A 561 -21.35 -25.77 16.09
CA ILE A 561 -21.68 -24.49 16.74
C ILE A 561 -21.12 -23.31 15.96
N ARG A 562 -21.62 -22.12 16.30
CA ARG A 562 -21.16 -20.84 15.82
C ARG A 562 -20.69 -19.97 16.98
N SER A 563 -20.03 -18.87 16.68
CA SER A 563 -19.52 -17.94 17.66
C SER A 563 -19.83 -16.50 17.33
N GLY A 564 -19.71 -15.62 18.34
CA GLY A 564 -19.78 -14.17 18.16
C GLY A 564 -18.57 -13.47 18.76
N PHE A 565 -18.28 -12.25 18.27
CA PHE A 565 -17.21 -11.42 18.83
C PHE A 565 -17.78 -10.11 19.35
N ALA A 566 -17.79 -9.96 20.68
CA ALA A 566 -18.42 -8.88 21.41
C ALA A 566 -17.36 -7.87 21.89
N MET A 567 -16.93 -6.98 21.00
CA MET A 567 -15.89 -5.96 21.29
C MET A 567 -16.48 -4.57 21.36
N THR A 568 -17.11 -4.09 20.28
CA THR A 568 -17.57 -2.71 20.13
C THR A 568 -18.76 -2.38 21.02
N GLU A 569 -18.90 -1.10 21.40
CA GLU A 569 -19.91 -0.59 22.34
C GLU A 569 -20.63 0.61 21.76
N PRO A 570 -21.95 0.78 22.00
CA PRO A 570 -22.72 1.89 21.44
C PRO A 570 -22.42 3.26 22.04
N GLN A 571 -21.93 3.30 23.29
CA GLN A 571 -21.75 4.54 24.05
C GLN A 571 -20.38 5.19 23.88
N VAL A 572 -19.40 4.49 23.29
CA VAL A 572 -18.02 4.99 23.15
C VAL A 572 -17.51 4.86 21.71
N ALA A 573 -16.50 5.64 21.36
CA ALA A 573 -15.78 5.50 20.08
C ALA A 573 -14.93 4.22 20.10
N SER A 574 -15.55 3.08 19.94
CA SER A 574 -14.97 1.74 20.13
C SER A 574 -14.11 1.25 18.97
N SER A 575 -13.94 2.03 17.91
CA SER A 575 -12.87 1.85 16.92
C SER A 575 -11.46 1.92 17.55
N ASP A 576 -11.30 2.73 18.61
CA ASP A 576 -10.18 2.59 19.53
C ASP A 576 -10.59 1.61 20.66
N ALA A 577 -10.08 0.38 20.58
CA ALA A 577 -10.38 -0.67 21.55
C ALA A 577 -10.02 -0.34 23.01
N THR A 578 -9.25 0.72 23.23
CA THR A 578 -8.91 1.20 24.59
C THR A 578 -10.06 2.00 25.23
N ASN A 579 -11.04 2.46 24.45
CA ASN A 579 -12.18 3.26 24.94
C ASN A 579 -13.32 2.41 25.52
N ILE A 580 -13.32 1.07 25.32
CA ILE A 580 -14.39 0.21 25.82
C ILE A 580 -14.57 0.37 27.33
N GLU A 581 -15.82 0.25 27.81
CA GLU A 581 -16.22 0.46 29.19
C GLU A 581 -16.80 -0.79 29.86
N CYS A 582 -17.13 -1.83 29.07
CA CYS A 582 -17.59 -3.09 29.62
C CYS A 582 -16.61 -3.61 30.67
N SER A 583 -17.09 -3.90 31.86
CA SER A 583 -16.28 -4.34 32.98
C SER A 583 -16.23 -5.85 33.09
N ILE A 584 -15.07 -6.39 33.47
CA ILE A 584 -14.83 -7.79 33.80
C ILE A 584 -14.19 -7.81 35.20
N THR A 585 -14.98 -8.00 36.26
CA THR A 585 -14.50 -7.91 37.62
C THR A 585 -14.32 -9.30 38.22
N ARG A 586 -13.14 -9.60 38.74
CA ARG A 586 -12.87 -10.88 39.37
C ARG A 586 -13.53 -10.99 40.76
N GLN A 587 -14.26 -12.06 41.02
CA GLN A 587 -14.86 -12.37 42.30
C GLN A 587 -14.59 -13.87 42.64
N GLY A 588 -13.52 -14.10 43.38
CA GLY A 588 -13.06 -15.46 43.71
C GLY A 588 -12.68 -16.24 42.45
N ASP A 589 -13.35 -17.37 42.21
CA ASP A 589 -13.13 -18.26 41.07
C ASP A 589 -13.97 -17.92 39.84
N SER A 590 -14.56 -16.73 39.83
CA SER A 590 -15.40 -16.24 38.71
C SER A 590 -15.07 -14.82 38.32
N TYR A 591 -15.42 -14.46 37.09
CA TYR A 591 -15.54 -13.09 36.64
C TYR A 591 -17.00 -12.69 36.52
N ILE A 592 -17.31 -11.44 36.87
CA ILE A 592 -18.61 -10.81 36.66
C ILE A 592 -18.47 -9.81 35.53
N ILE A 593 -19.30 -9.92 34.49
CA ILE A 593 -19.27 -9.09 33.31
C ILE A 593 -20.49 -8.18 33.31
N ASN A 594 -20.28 -6.86 33.11
CA ASN A 594 -21.34 -5.88 32.96
C ASN A 594 -21.01 -4.92 31.81
N GLY A 595 -22.00 -4.68 30.94
CA GLY A 595 -21.86 -3.74 29.82
C GLY A 595 -22.77 -4.07 28.66
N THR A 596 -22.73 -3.24 27.61
CA THR A 596 -23.50 -3.46 26.38
C THR A 596 -22.55 -3.48 25.21
N LYS A 597 -22.70 -4.46 24.33
CA LYS A 597 -21.97 -4.62 23.09
C LYS A 597 -22.92 -4.49 21.91
N TRP A 598 -22.41 -3.99 20.80
CA TRP A 598 -23.18 -3.93 19.56
C TRP A 598 -22.36 -4.39 18.35
N TRP A 599 -23.01 -4.54 17.23
CA TRP A 599 -22.39 -5.12 16.03
C TRP A 599 -21.70 -6.46 16.31
N THR A 600 -22.28 -7.24 17.25
CA THR A 600 -21.78 -8.57 17.59
C THR A 600 -22.22 -9.55 16.50
N SER A 601 -21.39 -9.66 15.45
CA SER A 601 -21.66 -10.54 14.30
C SER A 601 -21.76 -11.99 14.74
N GLY A 602 -22.72 -12.71 14.17
CA GLY A 602 -22.98 -14.13 14.47
C GLY A 602 -23.80 -14.38 15.73
N ALA A 603 -24.05 -13.39 16.58
CA ALA A 603 -24.78 -13.59 17.82
C ALA A 603 -26.29 -13.84 17.62
N MET A 604 -26.84 -13.53 16.45
CA MET A 604 -28.24 -13.85 16.10
C MET A 604 -28.40 -15.26 15.57
N ASP A 605 -27.33 -15.92 15.14
CA ASP A 605 -27.38 -17.28 14.59
C ASP A 605 -27.88 -18.27 15.66
N PRO A 606 -28.90 -19.07 15.38
CA PRO A 606 -29.44 -20.02 16.36
C PRO A 606 -28.43 -21.10 16.80
N ARG A 607 -27.35 -21.29 16.05
CA ARG A 607 -26.23 -22.21 16.38
C ARG A 607 -25.14 -21.50 17.20
N CYS A 608 -25.21 -20.19 17.44
CA CYS A 608 -24.24 -19.50 18.27
C CYS A 608 -24.24 -20.03 19.70
N LYS A 609 -23.06 -20.42 20.20
CA LYS A 609 -22.91 -20.98 21.57
C LYS A 609 -21.88 -20.21 22.39
N VAL A 610 -20.92 -19.55 21.77
CA VAL A 610 -19.86 -18.88 22.48
C VAL A 610 -19.66 -17.45 21.95
N LEU A 611 -19.50 -16.52 22.87
CA LEU A 611 -19.08 -15.13 22.60
C LEU A 611 -17.68 -14.91 23.14
N ILE A 612 -16.80 -14.33 22.34
CA ILE A 612 -15.53 -13.76 22.81
C ILE A 612 -15.81 -12.33 23.20
N VAL A 613 -15.82 -12.06 24.52
CA VAL A 613 -16.17 -10.73 25.07
C VAL A 613 -14.92 -10.00 25.49
N MET A 614 -14.75 -8.75 24.99
CA MET A 614 -13.69 -7.85 25.40
C MET A 614 -14.22 -6.86 26.44
N GLY A 615 -13.53 -6.73 27.57
CA GLY A 615 -13.87 -5.79 28.63
C GLY A 615 -12.65 -5.40 29.45
N LYS A 616 -12.77 -4.41 30.33
CA LYS A 616 -11.71 -3.97 31.24
C LYS A 616 -11.69 -4.79 32.51
N THR A 617 -10.53 -5.38 32.82
CA THR A 617 -10.28 -6.05 34.11
C THR A 617 -9.59 -5.13 35.11
N ASP A 618 -8.80 -4.13 34.67
CA ASP A 618 -8.13 -3.17 35.53
C ASP A 618 -8.16 -1.78 34.88
N PHE A 619 -9.01 -0.89 35.39
CA PHE A 619 -9.14 0.48 34.91
C PHE A 619 -7.95 1.38 35.29
N SER A 620 -7.11 0.95 36.25
CA SER A 620 -5.94 1.69 36.73
C SER A 620 -4.67 1.35 35.96
N ALA A 621 -4.64 0.25 35.22
CA ALA A 621 -3.49 -0.20 34.44
C ALA A 621 -3.19 0.75 33.28
N ALA A 622 -2.01 0.61 32.68
CA ALA A 622 -1.63 1.31 31.45
C ALA A 622 -2.68 1.05 30.36
N LYS A 623 -3.01 2.05 29.54
CA LYS A 623 -4.13 2.10 28.57
C LYS A 623 -4.34 0.80 27.77
N HIS A 624 -3.26 0.19 27.25
CA HIS A 624 -3.30 -1.05 26.46
C HIS A 624 -3.23 -2.34 27.31
N LYS A 625 -3.22 -2.24 28.63
CA LYS A 625 -3.24 -3.36 29.57
C LYS A 625 -4.50 -3.41 30.43
N GLN A 626 -5.47 -2.54 30.19
CA GLN A 626 -6.74 -2.54 30.91
C GLN A 626 -7.67 -3.66 30.45
N GLN A 627 -7.57 -4.06 29.18
CA GLN A 627 -8.52 -4.94 28.53
C GLN A 627 -8.11 -6.39 28.62
N SER A 628 -9.12 -7.26 28.80
CA SER A 628 -9.01 -8.72 28.72
C SER A 628 -10.07 -9.28 27.79
N MET A 629 -9.86 -10.50 27.31
CA MET A 629 -10.87 -11.25 26.56
C MET A 629 -11.28 -12.50 27.31
N ILE A 630 -12.58 -12.80 27.31
CA ILE A 630 -13.15 -13.91 28.04
C ILE A 630 -14.21 -14.63 27.20
N LEU A 631 -14.23 -15.96 27.30
CA LEU A 631 -15.22 -16.82 26.66
C LEU A 631 -16.50 -16.89 27.47
N VAL A 632 -17.62 -16.59 26.85
CA VAL A 632 -18.95 -16.57 27.48
C VAL A 632 -19.89 -17.46 26.70
N ASP A 633 -20.46 -18.48 27.34
CA ASP A 633 -21.59 -19.22 26.75
C ASP A 633 -22.79 -18.25 26.61
N ILE A 634 -23.36 -18.18 25.39
CA ILE A 634 -24.46 -17.27 25.07
C ILE A 634 -25.69 -17.48 25.93
N ASN A 635 -25.85 -18.68 26.50
CA ASN A 635 -26.96 -19.05 27.37
C ASN A 635 -26.68 -18.76 28.87
N THR A 636 -25.53 -18.15 29.19
CA THR A 636 -25.21 -17.77 30.58
C THR A 636 -26.24 -16.76 31.09
N PRO A 637 -26.82 -16.97 32.30
CA PRO A 637 -27.76 -16.03 32.89
C PRO A 637 -27.19 -14.59 32.89
N GLY A 638 -28.00 -13.64 32.46
CA GLY A 638 -27.61 -12.22 32.30
C GLY A 638 -27.08 -11.84 30.93
N VAL A 639 -26.91 -12.79 30.01
CA VAL A 639 -26.64 -12.48 28.59
C VAL A 639 -27.96 -12.26 27.86
N HIS A 640 -28.18 -11.11 27.28
CA HIS A 640 -29.41 -10.78 26.58
C HIS A 640 -29.14 -10.29 25.17
N ILE A 641 -29.58 -11.04 24.16
CA ILE A 641 -29.63 -10.60 22.76
C ILE A 641 -30.81 -9.65 22.61
N LYS A 642 -30.53 -8.37 22.43
CA LYS A 642 -31.56 -7.31 22.43
C LYS A 642 -32.29 -7.18 21.09
N ARG A 643 -31.55 -7.06 20.01
CA ARG A 643 -32.10 -6.85 18.67
C ARG A 643 -31.05 -7.09 17.59
N PRO A 644 -31.46 -7.41 16.35
CA PRO A 644 -30.58 -7.32 15.20
C PRO A 644 -30.29 -5.86 14.85
N LEU A 645 -29.10 -5.60 14.29
CA LEU A 645 -28.69 -4.32 13.74
C LEU A 645 -28.67 -4.42 12.21
N LEU A 646 -29.14 -3.35 11.55
CA LEU A 646 -29.28 -3.32 10.10
C LEU A 646 -28.12 -2.62 9.44
N VAL A 647 -27.54 -3.23 8.42
CA VAL A 647 -26.55 -2.61 7.53
C VAL A 647 -27.26 -2.27 6.21
N PHE A 648 -27.40 -0.99 5.88
CA PHE A 648 -28.15 -0.54 4.69
C PHE A 648 -29.56 -1.14 4.55
N GLY A 649 -30.23 -1.41 5.68
CA GLY A 649 -31.56 -2.00 5.71
C GLY A 649 -31.60 -3.54 5.72
N PHE A 650 -30.44 -4.23 5.67
CA PHE A 650 -30.34 -5.69 5.73
C PHE A 650 -29.93 -6.14 7.14
N ASP A 651 -30.59 -7.17 7.67
CA ASP A 651 -30.30 -7.75 8.99
C ASP A 651 -29.34 -8.95 8.95
N ASP A 652 -28.89 -9.33 7.76
CA ASP A 652 -27.94 -10.41 7.49
C ASP A 652 -28.36 -11.79 8.10
N ALA A 653 -29.68 -12.01 8.13
CA ALA A 653 -30.20 -13.28 8.63
C ALA A 653 -29.76 -14.48 7.76
N PRO A 654 -29.48 -15.66 8.36
CA PRO A 654 -29.71 -16.03 9.77
C PRO A 654 -28.55 -15.67 10.72
N HIS A 655 -27.42 -15.16 10.24
CA HIS A 655 -26.23 -14.91 11.04
C HIS A 655 -26.36 -13.66 11.91
N GLY A 656 -26.72 -12.54 11.29
CA GLY A 656 -27.06 -11.27 11.92
C GLY A 656 -25.98 -10.62 12.75
N HIS A 657 -26.21 -9.34 13.05
CA HIS A 657 -25.38 -8.54 13.96
C HIS A 657 -26.25 -8.11 15.14
N ALA A 658 -25.83 -8.44 16.35
CA ALA A 658 -26.66 -8.17 17.52
C ALA A 658 -26.16 -7.01 18.39
N GLU A 659 -27.13 -6.34 19.03
CA GLU A 659 -26.90 -5.64 20.27
C GLU A 659 -27.08 -6.64 21.44
N VAL A 660 -26.05 -6.75 22.30
CA VAL A 660 -26.00 -7.74 23.40
C VAL A 660 -25.70 -7.03 24.70
N SER A 661 -26.54 -7.20 25.74
CA SER A 661 -26.23 -6.74 27.09
C SER A 661 -25.75 -7.88 27.98
N PHE A 662 -24.85 -7.54 28.87
CA PHE A 662 -24.32 -8.41 29.91
C PHE A 662 -24.69 -7.79 31.27
N GLU A 663 -25.49 -8.47 32.07
CA GLU A 663 -26.01 -7.99 33.34
C GLU A 663 -25.63 -9.00 34.44
N ASN A 664 -24.54 -8.69 35.18
CA ASN A 664 -23.97 -9.55 36.21
C ASN A 664 -23.66 -10.98 35.70
N VAL A 665 -23.22 -11.10 34.47
CA VAL A 665 -22.90 -12.38 33.84
C VAL A 665 -21.70 -13.03 34.54
N ARG A 666 -21.92 -14.18 35.16
CA ARG A 666 -20.90 -14.90 35.92
C ARG A 666 -20.27 -15.99 35.08
N VAL A 667 -18.96 -15.96 34.90
CA VAL A 667 -18.19 -16.99 34.18
C VAL A 667 -16.96 -17.43 34.96
N PRO A 668 -16.53 -18.71 34.86
CA PRO A 668 -15.36 -19.23 35.56
C PRO A 668 -14.07 -18.49 35.13
N VAL A 669 -13.10 -18.35 36.05
CA VAL A 669 -11.79 -17.74 35.76
C VAL A 669 -11.03 -18.47 34.62
N LYS A 670 -11.25 -19.77 34.44
CA LYS A 670 -10.64 -20.56 33.34
C LYS A 670 -11.07 -20.11 31.95
N ASN A 671 -12.12 -19.27 31.83
CA ASN A 671 -12.64 -18.82 30.55
C ASN A 671 -11.85 -17.61 30.00
N ILE A 672 -10.95 -17.00 30.78
CA ILE A 672 -10.12 -15.91 30.29
C ILE A 672 -9.11 -16.40 29.26
N LEU A 673 -8.93 -15.63 28.20
CA LEU A 673 -7.95 -15.93 27.15
C LEU A 673 -6.62 -15.27 27.47
N LEU A 674 -5.51 -16.00 27.43
CA LEU A 674 -4.13 -15.54 27.57
C LEU A 674 -3.82 -14.84 28.92
N GLY A 675 -4.82 -14.55 29.77
CA GLY A 675 -4.69 -13.87 31.04
C GLY A 675 -5.19 -12.41 31.03
N GLU A 676 -5.24 -11.82 32.25
CA GLU A 676 -5.69 -10.43 32.43
C GLU A 676 -4.76 -9.43 31.76
N GLY A 677 -5.33 -8.32 31.24
CA GLY A 677 -4.58 -7.23 30.61
C GLY A 677 -4.01 -7.56 29.21
N ARG A 678 -4.38 -8.71 28.63
CA ARG A 678 -3.88 -9.15 27.32
C ARG A 678 -4.92 -9.03 26.19
N GLY A 679 -6.09 -8.47 26.49
CA GLY A 679 -7.18 -8.36 25.52
C GLY A 679 -6.86 -7.45 24.32
N PHE A 680 -6.13 -6.38 24.51
CA PHE A 680 -5.70 -5.50 23.42
C PHE A 680 -4.76 -6.22 22.44
N GLU A 681 -3.80 -6.99 22.95
CA GLU A 681 -2.88 -7.80 22.13
C GLU A 681 -3.66 -8.82 21.28
N ILE A 682 -4.62 -9.52 21.87
CA ILE A 682 -5.47 -10.48 21.14
C ILE A 682 -6.26 -9.77 20.03
N ALA A 683 -6.84 -8.58 20.33
CA ALA A 683 -7.60 -7.79 19.38
C ALA A 683 -6.77 -7.39 18.17
N GLN A 684 -5.53 -6.89 18.39
CA GLN A 684 -4.64 -6.45 17.30
C GLN A 684 -4.24 -7.60 16.38
N VAL A 685 -3.92 -8.75 16.90
CA VAL A 685 -3.59 -9.94 16.10
C VAL A 685 -4.81 -10.40 15.28
N ARG A 686 -5.99 -10.44 15.90
CA ARG A 686 -7.24 -10.80 15.21
C ARG A 686 -7.57 -9.85 14.06
N LEU A 687 -7.47 -8.53 14.28
CA LEU A 687 -7.75 -7.51 13.27
C LEU A 687 -6.76 -7.59 12.09
N ASN A 688 -5.47 -7.77 12.35
CA ASN A 688 -4.47 -7.93 11.28
C ASN A 688 -4.73 -9.15 10.39
N LEU A 689 -5.20 -10.25 10.94
CA LEU A 689 -5.53 -11.47 10.21
C LEU A 689 -6.80 -11.31 9.37
N PHE A 690 -7.79 -10.63 9.92
CA PHE A 690 -9.07 -10.36 9.26
C PHE A 690 -8.86 -9.43 8.04
N HIS A 691 -8.02 -8.41 8.16
CA HIS A 691 -7.71 -7.52 7.05
C HIS A 691 -6.91 -8.20 5.93
N SER A 692 -5.98 -9.08 6.24
CA SER A 692 -5.21 -9.80 5.21
C SER A 692 -6.05 -10.80 4.41
N ALA A 693 -7.11 -11.36 4.99
CA ALA A 693 -8.03 -12.27 4.29
C ALA A 693 -9.14 -11.54 3.51
N ASN A 694 -9.64 -10.42 4.01
CA ASN A 694 -10.79 -9.71 3.43
C ASN A 694 -10.44 -8.63 2.41
N THR A 695 -9.22 -8.09 2.40
CA THR A 695 -8.83 -7.00 1.47
C THR A 695 -8.79 -7.42 -0.01
N LYS A 696 -8.79 -8.70 -0.33
CA LYS A 696 -8.83 -9.17 -1.73
C LYS A 696 -10.23 -9.40 -2.31
N THR A 697 -11.26 -9.51 -1.49
CA THR A 697 -12.64 -9.71 -1.95
C THR A 697 -13.35 -8.45 -2.44
N VAL A 698 -12.73 -7.28 -2.28
CA VAL A 698 -13.33 -5.98 -2.61
C VAL A 698 -12.98 -5.48 -4.02
N SER A 699 -11.99 -6.06 -4.72
CA SER A 699 -11.48 -5.45 -5.96
C SER A 699 -12.16 -5.88 -7.26
N ASP A 700 -12.94 -6.97 -7.29
CA ASP A 700 -13.52 -7.46 -8.55
C ASP A 700 -15.02 -7.75 -8.45
N GLY A 701 -15.84 -6.71 -8.57
CA GLY A 701 -17.27 -6.85 -8.88
C GLY A 701 -18.21 -6.40 -7.78
N GLY A 702 -18.43 -5.15 -7.72
CA GLY A 702 -19.68 -4.44 -7.45
C GLY A 702 -20.75 -5.02 -6.52
N LYS A 703 -20.39 -5.65 -5.41
CA LYS A 703 -21.26 -5.79 -4.24
C LYS A 703 -20.38 -5.84 -3.00
N VAL A 704 -20.20 -4.68 -2.44
CA VAL A 704 -19.57 -4.46 -1.14
C VAL A 704 -20.46 -5.07 -0.07
N SER A 705 -20.06 -6.16 0.57
CA SER A 705 -20.41 -6.31 1.96
C SER A 705 -19.31 -5.60 2.77
N LEU A 706 -19.50 -4.30 2.93
CA LEU A 706 -18.88 -3.54 4.00
C LEU A 706 -19.44 -4.06 5.32
N LEU A 707 -18.75 -4.96 5.90
CA LEU A 707 -18.93 -5.43 7.25
C LEU A 707 -17.54 -5.62 7.79
N THR A 708 -17.07 -4.73 8.56
CA THR A 708 -17.36 -4.45 9.94
C THR A 708 -16.55 -3.26 10.44
N ALA A 709 -17.20 -2.45 11.19
CA ALA A 709 -16.57 -1.53 12.15
C ALA A 709 -15.60 -2.23 13.09
#